data_68b7a67892ed297acfb099059d330438
#
_entry.id   68b7a67892ed297acfb099059d330438
#
_cell.length_a   1.000
_cell.length_b   1.000
_cell.length_c   1.000
_cell.angle_alpha   90.00
_cell.angle_beta   90.00
_cell.angle_gamma   90.00
#
_symmetry.space_group_name_H-M   'P 1'
#
loop_
_entity.id
_entity.type
_entity.pdbx_description
1 polymer ?
#
loop_
_entity_poly.entity_id
_entity_poly.type
_entity_poly.pdbx_seq_one_letter_code
_entity_poly.pdbx_strand_id
1 'polypeptide(L)'
;GDTTGTDQSVAIHLKDGGQVSVLSHTSVKAGKNSIGIYGSTTLATIENDAKVEVGDGGVGIYAKGGNVNLDSGSKMTIGETLGANKEAVGVYYVGNAGTINNNLTSLTIGKGSIGIVDAGTGATTINNNLATVNLKGDSVYTYTSNITSTVHGKTKITSSGNGNYGYYVAGNLTNYAGTGDMDFTSGTGNVGIYSAYKTGGTGIARNAATIKVGKTDLENELYSIGMAAGYTDSKDVSKNRIGHIINTGTINVDHDNSIGMYASGAGSIAENHGTINITAKKAIGMYLENGATGINAAIGNITIEASAQGAIAAYSSGKNTTFKNYGTITLKAPNSKGIVTANGAQGSNLDAGSINVQDSSAEATKNIEGTAGGDKIFGDKTISVPKGGRTPSKITDANGNILKPTDIDVTSGTNISVTNPGAPTYNRKALEGHKDFGSVSRIGMYVDTSGVNFTNPIQGLQHLRGLKRADLIIGAEAAEYTNAKTITVGPNILRRYNIALDSSGLEKYDVISGSLTWAAATNGIEGTGKIKSIVMTKTDYKEYAKNSEVPYNFLDGLEQRYDMNTLDSREKRLFNKINGIGKNEAILLSQAFDEMLGQQYANVQQRIEATADILDNEFNYLRDEWRTASKDSNKIKTFGTRGEYKTDTAGIKDYKYYAYGVAYVHENEDIKLGKGVGWYTGIVHNTFKFKDIGRSKEQMLQAKLGVFKSIPFDYNNSLNWIISGEVFAGYNKIHRRFLVVDEIFNAKSKYYSYGLGIRNEVSKSFRLSEDFSFKPYVALKLEYGRTTKIKEKNGEVRLEVKQNDYISTKPEIGAELIFKHYFGMKALRTSLGVAYENELGRVANAKNKARVVYTSADWYDLRGEKEDRKGNVKVDLNVRLDNTRVGVTANVGYDTKGQNLRGGLGLRVIF
;
A
#
# COMPACT_ATOMS: atom_id res chain seq x y z
N GLY A 1 9.26 -36.37 6.97
CA GLY A 1 8.71 -37.56 6.36
C GLY A 1 9.34 -37.81 5.00
N ASP A 2 9.63 -39.07 4.71
CA ASP A 2 10.33 -39.52 3.49
C ASP A 2 9.72 -40.80 2.95
N THR A 3 9.30 -40.84 1.70
CA THR A 3 8.78 -42.01 1.00
C THR A 3 9.58 -42.32 -0.28
N THR A 4 10.81 -41.80 -0.41
CA THR A 4 11.60 -41.94 -1.65
C THR A 4 11.96 -43.39 -2.00
N GLY A 5 12.00 -44.28 -1.04
CA GLY A 5 12.27 -45.72 -1.23
C GLY A 5 11.02 -46.55 -1.49
N THR A 6 9.83 -45.98 -1.50
CA THR A 6 8.56 -46.70 -1.61
C THR A 6 7.65 -46.07 -2.63
N ASP A 7 6.92 -46.91 -3.39
CA ASP A 7 5.83 -46.46 -4.27
C ASP A 7 4.52 -46.40 -3.48
N GLN A 8 3.61 -45.53 -3.85
CA GLN A 8 2.23 -45.42 -3.37
C GLN A 8 2.13 -45.30 -1.83
N SER A 9 2.92 -44.38 -1.25
CA SER A 9 3.00 -44.19 0.20
C SER A 9 2.67 -42.76 0.60
N VAL A 10 2.31 -42.54 1.87
CA VAL A 10 2.08 -41.23 2.46
C VAL A 10 3.12 -40.99 3.56
N ALA A 11 3.89 -39.91 3.45
CA ALA A 11 4.92 -39.60 4.45
C ALA A 11 4.33 -39.02 5.75
N ILE A 12 3.33 -38.15 5.66
CA ILE A 12 2.65 -37.55 6.83
C ILE A 12 1.14 -37.59 6.57
N HIS A 13 0.41 -38.28 7.42
CA HIS A 13 -1.05 -38.34 7.39
C HIS A 13 -1.64 -37.57 8.57
N LEU A 14 -2.42 -36.53 8.29
CA LEU A 14 -3.14 -35.71 9.27
C LEU A 14 -4.59 -36.20 9.36
N LYS A 15 -4.98 -36.64 10.52
CA LYS A 15 -6.33 -37.11 10.80
C LYS A 15 -7.11 -36.05 11.57
N ASP A 16 -8.39 -35.85 11.22
CA ASP A 16 -9.37 -35.11 11.99
C ASP A 16 -8.95 -33.68 12.42
N GLY A 17 -8.54 -32.84 11.48
CA GLY A 17 -8.17 -31.45 11.75
C GLY A 17 -6.76 -31.25 12.26
N GLY A 18 -5.87 -32.17 11.98
CA GLY A 18 -4.46 -32.09 12.36
C GLY A 18 -3.72 -30.91 11.73
N GLN A 19 -2.71 -30.46 12.43
CA GLN A 19 -1.77 -29.45 11.95
C GLN A 19 -0.39 -30.05 11.75
N VAL A 20 0.34 -29.55 10.75
CA VAL A 20 1.74 -29.90 10.54
C VAL A 20 2.54 -28.66 10.22
N SER A 21 3.68 -28.51 10.89
CA SER A 21 4.74 -27.58 10.52
C SER A 21 5.96 -28.37 10.11
N VAL A 22 6.41 -28.15 8.88
CA VAL A 22 7.70 -28.64 8.42
C VAL A 22 8.72 -27.57 8.80
N LEU A 23 9.48 -27.86 9.85
CA LEU A 23 10.36 -26.89 10.49
C LEU A 23 11.55 -26.50 9.62
N SER A 24 12.12 -25.37 9.90
CA SER A 24 13.34 -24.86 9.24
C SER A 24 14.43 -25.94 9.17
N HIS A 25 15.14 -26.00 8.05
CA HIS A 25 16.20 -26.99 7.73
C HIS A 25 15.75 -28.45 7.69
N THR A 26 14.44 -28.71 7.64
CA THR A 26 13.91 -30.08 7.48
C THR A 26 13.26 -30.27 6.12
N SER A 27 12.92 -31.51 5.77
CA SER A 27 12.25 -31.81 4.50
C SER A 27 11.14 -32.85 4.63
N VAL A 28 10.15 -32.69 3.74
CA VAL A 28 9.19 -33.74 3.40
C VAL A 28 9.49 -34.23 2.00
N LYS A 29 9.63 -35.51 1.83
CA LYS A 29 9.92 -36.13 0.54
C LYS A 29 8.81 -37.13 0.18
N ALA A 30 8.08 -36.80 -0.88
CA ALA A 30 7.17 -37.73 -1.54
C ALA A 30 7.93 -38.47 -2.62
N GLY A 31 7.98 -39.76 -2.55
CA GLY A 31 8.59 -40.61 -3.60
C GLY A 31 7.71 -40.66 -4.85
N LYS A 32 8.10 -41.55 -5.77
CA LYS A 32 7.33 -41.80 -7.00
C LYS A 32 5.90 -42.27 -6.66
N ASN A 33 4.88 -41.69 -7.33
CA ASN A 33 3.46 -41.96 -7.08
C ASN A 33 3.05 -41.86 -5.59
N SER A 34 3.73 -41.07 -4.78
CA SER A 34 3.53 -40.97 -3.34
C SER A 34 3.05 -39.57 -2.91
N ILE A 35 2.55 -39.48 -1.70
CA ILE A 35 2.09 -38.21 -1.12
C ILE A 35 3.01 -37.79 0.03
N GLY A 36 3.45 -36.55 0.05
CA GLY A 36 4.23 -35.97 1.15
C GLY A 36 3.35 -35.75 2.40
N ILE A 37 2.37 -34.88 2.30
CA ILE A 37 1.43 -34.55 3.38
C ILE A 37 0.01 -34.79 2.87
N TYR A 38 -0.76 -35.56 3.62
CA TYR A 38 -2.18 -35.82 3.33
C TYR A 38 -3.02 -35.47 4.54
N GLY A 39 -4.06 -34.65 4.37
CA GLY A 39 -4.93 -34.22 5.47
C GLY A 39 -6.36 -33.89 5.10
N SER A 40 -7.31 -34.15 6.04
CA SER A 40 -8.76 -33.95 5.83
C SER A 40 -9.22 -32.52 6.13
N THR A 41 -8.79 -31.91 7.22
CA THR A 41 -8.90 -30.48 7.52
C THR A 41 -7.53 -30.05 8.00
N THR A 42 -6.80 -29.35 7.16
CA THR A 42 -5.36 -29.28 7.35
C THR A 42 -4.91 -27.83 7.53
N LEU A 43 -4.10 -27.60 8.56
CA LEU A 43 -3.18 -26.50 8.55
C LEU A 43 -1.78 -27.06 8.28
N ALA A 44 -1.27 -26.91 7.05
CA ALA A 44 0.08 -27.27 6.69
C ALA A 44 0.93 -26.00 6.52
N THR A 45 1.99 -25.89 7.29
CA THR A 45 2.97 -24.82 7.21
C THR A 45 4.34 -25.36 6.85
N ILE A 46 4.93 -24.87 5.79
CA ILE A 46 6.31 -25.17 5.37
C ILE A 46 7.12 -23.94 5.72
N GLU A 47 7.91 -24.06 6.79
CA GLU A 47 8.64 -22.94 7.37
C GLU A 47 9.85 -22.51 6.54
N ASN A 48 10.40 -21.34 6.84
CA ASN A 48 11.61 -20.83 6.21
C ASN A 48 12.73 -21.86 6.18
N ASP A 49 13.42 -22.01 5.04
CA ASP A 49 14.46 -23.02 4.76
C ASP A 49 14.01 -24.48 4.79
N ALA A 50 12.73 -24.75 4.97
CA ALA A 50 12.19 -26.11 4.81
C ALA A 50 12.05 -26.48 3.33
N LYS A 51 12.01 -27.78 3.04
CA LYS A 51 11.92 -28.28 1.67
C LYS A 51 10.78 -29.27 1.49
N VAL A 52 10.10 -29.19 0.36
CA VAL A 52 9.19 -30.23 -0.12
C VAL A 52 9.74 -30.78 -1.43
N GLU A 53 10.06 -32.05 -1.44
CA GLU A 53 10.57 -32.78 -2.62
C GLU A 53 9.51 -33.77 -3.08
N VAL A 54 9.05 -33.62 -4.32
CA VAL A 54 7.99 -34.47 -4.89
C VAL A 54 8.59 -35.28 -6.03
N GLY A 55 8.52 -36.56 -5.94
CA GLY A 55 8.96 -37.47 -7.00
C GLY A 55 7.98 -37.48 -8.18
N ASP A 56 8.37 -38.21 -9.24
CA ASP A 56 7.57 -38.30 -10.46
C ASP A 56 6.18 -38.87 -10.17
N GLY A 57 5.15 -38.23 -10.68
CA GLY A 57 3.75 -38.59 -10.45
C GLY A 57 3.28 -38.49 -9.00
N GLY A 58 4.09 -37.91 -8.10
CA GLY A 58 3.74 -37.73 -6.69
C GLY A 58 2.99 -36.45 -6.39
N VAL A 59 2.54 -36.28 -5.15
CA VAL A 59 1.90 -35.08 -4.64
C VAL A 59 2.62 -34.59 -3.39
N GLY A 60 3.03 -33.32 -3.38
CA GLY A 60 3.71 -32.75 -2.21
C GLY A 60 2.76 -32.61 -1.01
N ILE A 61 1.68 -31.89 -1.19
CA ILE A 61 0.65 -31.66 -0.16
C ILE A 61 -0.72 -31.94 -0.78
N TYR A 62 -1.43 -32.91 -0.25
CA TYR A 62 -2.81 -33.17 -0.60
C TYR A 62 -3.72 -32.74 0.56
N ALA A 63 -4.46 -31.64 0.36
CA ALA A 63 -5.31 -31.04 1.39
C ALA A 63 -6.79 -31.15 1.01
N LYS A 64 -7.59 -31.79 1.87
CA LYS A 64 -9.06 -31.87 1.73
C LYS A 64 -9.79 -30.69 2.36
N GLY A 65 -9.07 -29.75 2.94
CA GLY A 65 -9.58 -28.54 3.57
C GLY A 65 -8.49 -27.84 4.38
N GLY A 66 -8.83 -26.70 4.98
CA GLY A 66 -7.90 -25.90 5.77
C GLY A 66 -7.00 -24.99 4.95
N ASN A 67 -5.85 -24.62 5.50
CA ASN A 67 -4.92 -23.69 4.88
C ASN A 67 -3.56 -24.35 4.61
N VAL A 68 -2.92 -23.94 3.53
CA VAL A 68 -1.56 -24.34 3.20
C VAL A 68 -0.69 -23.09 3.12
N ASN A 69 0.30 -22.99 4.00
CA ASN A 69 1.25 -21.89 4.04
C ASN A 69 2.64 -22.40 3.62
N LEU A 70 3.13 -21.88 2.52
CA LEU A 70 4.49 -22.08 2.05
C LEU A 70 5.25 -20.79 2.34
N ASP A 71 6.02 -20.78 3.42
CA ASP A 71 6.64 -19.56 3.93
C ASP A 71 7.84 -19.10 3.07
N SER A 72 8.18 -17.83 3.18
CA SER A 72 9.32 -17.26 2.47
C SER A 72 10.63 -17.93 2.93
N GLY A 73 11.50 -18.26 1.98
CA GLY A 73 12.72 -19.04 2.25
C GLY A 73 12.56 -20.53 2.01
N SER A 74 11.35 -21.08 2.08
CA SER A 74 11.11 -22.49 1.77
C SER A 74 11.22 -22.78 0.27
N LYS A 75 11.42 -24.04 -0.08
CA LYS A 75 11.65 -24.51 -1.45
C LYS A 75 10.79 -25.74 -1.76
N MET A 76 10.28 -25.79 -2.99
CA MET A 76 9.55 -26.99 -3.47
C MET A 76 10.11 -27.44 -4.81
N THR A 77 10.35 -28.73 -4.93
CA THR A 77 10.76 -29.35 -6.19
C THR A 77 9.76 -30.43 -6.56
N ILE A 78 9.18 -30.31 -7.75
CA ILE A 78 8.16 -31.23 -8.27
C ILE A 78 8.78 -32.03 -9.42
N GLY A 79 8.68 -33.32 -9.35
CA GLY A 79 9.13 -34.25 -10.39
C GLY A 79 8.35 -34.16 -11.69
N GLU A 80 8.59 -35.07 -12.60
CA GLU A 80 7.94 -35.12 -13.91
C GLU A 80 6.65 -35.95 -13.87
N THR A 81 5.83 -35.79 -14.90
CA THR A 81 4.69 -36.66 -15.12
C THR A 81 5.13 -38.08 -15.41
N LEU A 82 4.36 -39.07 -14.95
CA LEU A 82 4.50 -40.49 -15.32
C LEU A 82 3.55 -40.88 -16.46
N GLY A 83 2.91 -39.90 -17.10
CA GLY A 83 1.93 -40.10 -18.17
C GLY A 83 0.57 -39.53 -17.81
N ALA A 84 -0.43 -39.84 -18.61
CA ALA A 84 -1.80 -39.36 -18.44
C ALA A 84 -2.35 -39.70 -17.07
N ASN A 85 -2.98 -38.73 -16.39
CA ASN A 85 -3.51 -38.85 -15.03
C ASN A 85 -2.48 -39.25 -13.95
N LYS A 86 -1.20 -38.99 -14.21
CA LYS A 86 -0.09 -39.24 -13.28
C LYS A 86 0.88 -38.09 -13.25
N GLU A 87 0.37 -36.87 -13.35
CA GLU A 87 1.14 -35.65 -13.21
C GLU A 87 1.66 -35.54 -11.77
N ALA A 88 2.89 -35.07 -11.60
CA ALA A 88 3.35 -34.68 -10.29
C ALA A 88 2.75 -33.31 -9.93
N VAL A 89 2.33 -33.12 -8.67
CA VAL A 89 1.64 -31.92 -8.20
C VAL A 89 2.27 -31.43 -6.90
N GLY A 90 2.55 -30.14 -6.83
CA GLY A 90 3.10 -29.54 -5.60
C GLY A 90 2.05 -29.50 -4.47
N VAL A 91 0.96 -28.78 -4.71
CA VAL A 91 -0.19 -28.70 -3.78
C VAL A 91 -1.46 -29.11 -4.53
N TYR A 92 -2.15 -30.10 -4.01
CA TYR A 92 -3.45 -30.54 -4.52
C TYR A 92 -4.52 -30.28 -3.45
N TYR A 93 -5.42 -29.32 -3.72
CA TYR A 93 -6.44 -28.87 -2.79
C TYR A 93 -7.84 -29.26 -3.26
N VAL A 94 -8.61 -29.91 -2.40
CA VAL A 94 -9.99 -30.34 -2.68
C VAL A 94 -10.99 -29.91 -1.59
N GLY A 95 -10.63 -28.89 -0.79
CA GLY A 95 -11.45 -28.41 0.32
C GLY A 95 -12.62 -27.53 -0.08
N ASN A 96 -13.50 -27.27 0.89
CA ASN A 96 -14.68 -26.43 0.70
C ASN A 96 -14.40 -24.93 0.92
N ALA A 97 -13.35 -24.59 1.63
CA ALA A 97 -12.87 -23.24 1.84
C ALA A 97 -11.45 -23.27 2.42
N GLY A 98 -10.65 -22.30 2.10
CA GLY A 98 -9.30 -22.19 2.64
C GLY A 98 -8.40 -21.25 1.85
N THR A 99 -7.17 -21.16 2.32
CA THR A 99 -6.16 -20.29 1.70
C THR A 99 -4.89 -21.08 1.41
N ILE A 100 -4.34 -20.90 0.22
CA ILE A 100 -3.02 -21.39 -0.15
C ILE A 100 -2.13 -20.17 -0.30
N ASN A 101 -1.16 -20.00 0.59
CA ASN A 101 -0.18 -18.92 0.55
C ASN A 101 1.14 -19.46 0.00
N ASN A 102 1.45 -19.13 -1.23
CA ASN A 102 2.69 -19.51 -1.90
C ASN A 102 3.70 -18.37 -1.85
N ASN A 103 4.52 -18.36 -0.81
CA ASN A 103 5.62 -17.41 -0.63
C ASN A 103 6.99 -18.09 -0.81
N LEU A 104 7.04 -19.22 -1.49
CA LEU A 104 8.29 -19.96 -1.74
C LEU A 104 9.39 -19.05 -2.30
N THR A 105 10.62 -19.32 -1.91
CA THR A 105 11.79 -18.70 -2.56
C THR A 105 12.10 -19.37 -3.89
N SER A 106 11.84 -20.69 -4.00
CA SER A 106 12.07 -21.46 -5.22
C SER A 106 11.01 -22.52 -5.41
N LEU A 107 10.46 -22.58 -6.62
CA LEU A 107 9.58 -23.63 -7.08
C LEU A 107 10.10 -24.17 -8.40
N THR A 108 10.43 -25.47 -8.42
CA THR A 108 10.77 -26.18 -9.65
C THR A 108 9.62 -27.08 -10.04
N ILE A 109 9.09 -26.94 -11.25
CA ILE A 109 8.01 -27.77 -11.78
C ILE A 109 8.60 -28.64 -12.91
N GLY A 110 8.50 -29.94 -12.76
CA GLY A 110 8.95 -30.89 -13.76
C GLY A 110 8.08 -30.86 -15.03
N LYS A 111 8.58 -31.49 -16.10
CA LYS A 111 7.84 -31.55 -17.37
C LYS A 111 6.51 -32.29 -17.19
N GLY A 112 5.43 -31.72 -17.74
CA GLY A 112 4.09 -32.30 -17.65
C GLY A 112 3.46 -32.26 -16.26
N SER A 113 3.98 -31.44 -15.35
CA SER A 113 3.57 -31.39 -13.94
C SER A 113 2.93 -30.05 -13.56
N ILE A 114 2.33 -29.98 -12.37
CA ILE A 114 1.50 -28.85 -11.97
C ILE A 114 1.98 -28.31 -10.61
N GLY A 115 2.14 -27.00 -10.50
CA GLY A 115 2.53 -26.36 -9.25
C GLY A 115 1.45 -26.46 -8.18
N ILE A 116 0.30 -25.85 -8.44
CA ILE A 116 -0.85 -25.83 -7.53
C ILE A 116 -2.12 -26.23 -8.27
N VAL A 117 -2.89 -27.11 -7.67
CA VAL A 117 -4.22 -27.54 -8.12
C VAL A 117 -5.24 -27.16 -7.06
N ASP A 118 -6.28 -26.43 -7.44
CA ASP A 118 -7.50 -26.27 -6.64
C ASP A 118 -8.68 -26.94 -7.36
N ALA A 119 -9.06 -28.09 -6.89
CA ALA A 119 -10.23 -28.86 -7.30
C ALA A 119 -11.33 -28.85 -6.23
N GLY A 120 -11.29 -27.86 -5.33
CA GLY A 120 -12.28 -27.68 -4.28
C GLY A 120 -13.66 -27.24 -4.78
N THR A 121 -14.61 -27.09 -3.88
CA THR A 121 -16.00 -26.73 -4.18
C THR A 121 -16.46 -25.48 -3.49
N GLY A 122 -15.66 -24.90 -2.59
CA GLY A 122 -15.99 -23.69 -1.85
C GLY A 122 -14.99 -22.54 -2.13
N ALA A 123 -15.15 -21.42 -1.41
CA ALA A 123 -14.32 -20.23 -1.61
C ALA A 123 -12.88 -20.50 -1.18
N THR A 124 -12.00 -20.70 -2.15
CA THR A 124 -10.56 -20.89 -1.94
C THR A 124 -9.81 -19.66 -2.45
N THR A 125 -8.83 -19.22 -1.68
CA THR A 125 -7.92 -18.13 -2.09
C THR A 125 -6.52 -18.69 -2.30
N ILE A 126 -5.93 -18.42 -3.45
CA ILE A 126 -4.54 -18.78 -3.77
C ILE A 126 -3.74 -17.50 -3.95
N ASN A 127 -2.77 -17.28 -3.07
CA ASN A 127 -1.85 -16.15 -3.11
C ASN A 127 -0.49 -16.61 -3.66
N ASN A 128 -0.23 -16.36 -4.93
CA ASN A 128 1.05 -16.63 -5.56
C ASN A 128 1.97 -15.43 -5.44
N ASN A 129 2.86 -15.44 -4.45
CA ASN A 129 3.84 -14.38 -4.17
C ASN A 129 5.29 -14.80 -4.48
N LEU A 130 5.51 -15.97 -5.05
CA LEU A 130 6.82 -16.43 -5.52
C LEU A 130 7.37 -15.43 -6.56
N ALA A 131 8.62 -15.02 -6.41
CA ALA A 131 9.22 -14.00 -7.29
C ALA A 131 9.23 -14.44 -8.76
N THR A 132 9.71 -15.66 -9.04
CA THR A 132 9.82 -16.20 -10.40
C THR A 132 9.56 -17.70 -10.45
N VAL A 133 8.97 -18.19 -11.56
CA VAL A 133 8.87 -19.61 -11.88
C VAL A 133 9.18 -19.83 -13.35
N ASN A 134 9.88 -20.92 -13.69
CA ASN A 134 10.14 -21.31 -15.05
C ASN A 134 9.44 -22.65 -15.36
N LEU A 135 8.65 -22.66 -16.43
CA LEU A 135 7.88 -23.82 -16.91
C LEU A 135 8.67 -24.59 -17.96
N LYS A 136 8.87 -25.87 -17.76
CA LYS A 136 9.80 -26.70 -18.55
C LYS A 136 9.17 -27.42 -19.75
N GLY A 137 7.87 -27.42 -19.89
CA GLY A 137 7.10 -27.99 -20.98
C GLY A 137 5.91 -28.81 -20.48
N ASP A 138 4.80 -28.67 -21.17
CA ASP A 138 3.50 -29.28 -20.84
C ASP A 138 3.09 -29.10 -19.36
N SER A 139 3.61 -28.03 -18.75
CA SER A 139 3.48 -27.74 -17.30
C SER A 139 2.48 -26.63 -17.05
N VAL A 140 1.87 -26.64 -15.85
CA VAL A 140 0.94 -25.62 -15.40
C VAL A 140 1.44 -25.05 -14.07
N TYR A 141 1.49 -23.71 -13.96
CA TYR A 141 1.86 -23.11 -12.68
C TYR A 141 0.73 -23.24 -11.66
N THR A 142 -0.46 -22.71 -12.00
CA THR A 142 -1.64 -22.83 -11.13
C THR A 142 -2.86 -23.21 -11.96
N TYR A 143 -3.51 -24.26 -11.53
CA TYR A 143 -4.76 -24.75 -12.13
C TYR A 143 -5.89 -24.70 -11.12
N THR A 144 -7.06 -24.17 -11.52
CA THR A 144 -8.27 -24.31 -10.74
C THR A 144 -9.43 -24.85 -11.58
N SER A 145 -10.07 -25.91 -11.14
CA SER A 145 -11.39 -26.33 -11.61
C SER A 145 -12.51 -25.79 -10.73
N ASN A 146 -12.17 -25.20 -9.60
CA ASN A 146 -13.08 -24.59 -8.65
C ASN A 146 -13.55 -23.24 -9.16
N ILE A 147 -14.84 -23.12 -9.47
CA ILE A 147 -15.45 -21.88 -9.98
C ILE A 147 -15.54 -20.75 -8.95
N THR A 148 -15.39 -21.07 -7.67
CA THR A 148 -15.40 -20.11 -6.55
C THR A 148 -14.01 -19.73 -6.08
N SER A 149 -12.96 -20.24 -6.72
CA SER A 149 -11.58 -19.90 -6.40
C SER A 149 -11.24 -18.44 -6.76
N THR A 150 -10.37 -17.85 -5.97
CA THR A 150 -9.75 -16.56 -6.25
C THR A 150 -8.23 -16.71 -6.26
N VAL A 151 -7.61 -16.41 -7.38
CA VAL A 151 -6.15 -16.51 -7.56
C VAL A 151 -5.55 -15.11 -7.67
N HIS A 152 -4.54 -14.84 -6.86
CA HIS A 152 -3.70 -13.64 -6.90
C HIS A 152 -2.35 -13.99 -7.51
N GLY A 153 -2.07 -13.49 -8.72
CA GLY A 153 -0.85 -13.77 -9.48
C GLY A 153 0.17 -12.64 -9.34
N LYS A 154 1.16 -12.83 -8.48
CA LYS A 154 2.27 -11.89 -8.29
C LYS A 154 3.62 -12.53 -8.62
N THR A 155 3.62 -13.54 -9.46
CA THR A 155 4.81 -14.31 -9.85
C THR A 155 5.19 -13.99 -11.29
N LYS A 156 6.46 -13.69 -11.53
CA LYS A 156 6.99 -13.64 -12.89
C LYS A 156 7.13 -15.05 -13.45
N ILE A 157 6.46 -15.32 -14.57
CA ILE A 157 6.44 -16.65 -15.21
C ILE A 157 7.27 -16.61 -16.47
N THR A 158 8.19 -17.58 -16.59
CA THR A 158 8.98 -17.80 -17.81
C THR A 158 8.80 -19.23 -18.32
N SER A 159 9.14 -19.47 -19.57
CA SER A 159 9.09 -20.78 -20.17
C SER A 159 10.43 -21.15 -20.79
N SER A 160 10.85 -22.39 -20.61
CA SER A 160 11.95 -23.00 -21.36
C SER A 160 11.51 -24.21 -22.21
N GLY A 161 10.20 -24.46 -22.29
CA GLY A 161 9.62 -25.57 -23.05
C GLY A 161 8.31 -25.20 -23.75
N ASN A 162 7.68 -26.21 -24.37
CA ASN A 162 6.47 -26.04 -25.17
C ASN A 162 5.21 -26.43 -24.37
N GLY A 163 4.04 -25.90 -24.78
CA GLY A 163 2.74 -26.33 -24.28
C GLY A 163 2.43 -25.97 -22.82
N ASN A 164 3.09 -24.97 -22.27
CA ASN A 164 2.89 -24.54 -20.87
C ASN A 164 1.68 -23.61 -20.70
N TYR A 165 1.14 -23.61 -19.48
CA TYR A 165 0.17 -22.63 -19.02
C TYR A 165 0.72 -21.90 -17.80
N GLY A 166 0.65 -20.57 -17.81
CA GLY A 166 0.87 -19.78 -16.61
C GLY A 166 -0.26 -20.05 -15.60
N TYR A 167 -1.46 -19.64 -15.95
CA TYR A 167 -2.67 -19.88 -15.16
C TYR A 167 -3.73 -20.55 -16.01
N TYR A 168 -4.31 -21.61 -15.49
CA TYR A 168 -5.49 -22.27 -16.05
C TYR A 168 -6.59 -22.23 -15.00
N VAL A 169 -7.61 -21.38 -15.15
CA VAL A 169 -8.54 -21.06 -14.06
C VAL A 169 -10.00 -21.19 -14.46
N ALA A 170 -10.80 -21.79 -13.57
CA ALA A 170 -12.26 -21.77 -13.65
C ALA A 170 -12.88 -20.66 -12.80
N GLY A 171 -12.22 -20.23 -11.74
CA GLY A 171 -12.62 -19.14 -10.86
C GLY A 171 -12.04 -17.79 -11.27
N ASN A 172 -11.90 -16.90 -10.30
CA ASN A 172 -11.33 -15.56 -10.53
C ASN A 172 -9.81 -15.59 -10.50
N LEU A 173 -9.17 -14.81 -11.38
CA LEU A 173 -7.75 -14.53 -11.36
C LEU A 173 -7.51 -13.03 -11.46
N THR A 174 -6.60 -12.52 -10.64
CA THR A 174 -5.99 -11.21 -10.82
C THR A 174 -4.49 -11.37 -10.95
N ASN A 175 -3.95 -11.13 -12.14
CA ASN A 175 -2.52 -11.10 -12.40
C ASN A 175 -2.03 -9.66 -12.34
N TYR A 176 -1.12 -9.37 -11.40
CA TYR A 176 -0.77 -8.01 -11.00
C TYR A 176 0.35 -7.41 -11.84
N ALA A 177 0.24 -6.13 -12.14
CA ALA A 177 1.25 -5.35 -12.84
C ALA A 177 2.61 -5.37 -12.11
N GLY A 178 3.69 -5.43 -12.88
CA GLY A 178 5.07 -5.35 -12.39
C GLY A 178 5.59 -6.61 -11.69
N THR A 179 4.73 -7.45 -11.15
CA THR A 179 5.13 -8.71 -10.50
C THR A 179 4.64 -9.95 -11.23
N GLY A 180 3.52 -9.86 -11.93
CA GLY A 180 2.90 -10.96 -12.67
C GLY A 180 3.31 -11.06 -14.14
N ASP A 181 4.42 -10.47 -14.55
CA ASP A 181 4.86 -10.49 -15.94
C ASP A 181 5.16 -11.90 -16.44
N MET A 182 4.78 -12.17 -17.68
CA MET A 182 4.99 -13.47 -18.31
C MET A 182 5.84 -13.34 -19.56
N ASP A 183 6.83 -14.19 -19.68
CA ASP A 183 7.70 -14.28 -20.87
C ASP A 183 7.72 -15.71 -21.42
N PHE A 184 6.93 -15.93 -22.47
CA PHE A 184 6.82 -17.20 -23.17
C PHE A 184 7.53 -17.20 -24.54
N THR A 185 8.43 -16.27 -24.77
CA THR A 185 9.19 -16.17 -26.03
C THR A 185 10.06 -17.39 -26.33
N SER A 186 10.41 -18.16 -25.30
CA SER A 186 11.07 -19.47 -25.44
C SER A 186 10.04 -20.57 -25.46
N GLY A 187 9.96 -21.29 -26.56
CA GLY A 187 9.02 -22.42 -26.74
C GLY A 187 7.82 -22.08 -27.61
N THR A 188 7.06 -23.12 -27.94
CA THR A 188 5.87 -23.05 -28.80
C THR A 188 4.62 -23.53 -28.09
N GLY A 189 3.46 -23.03 -28.49
CA GLY A 189 2.17 -23.48 -27.95
C GLY A 189 1.94 -23.13 -26.48
N ASN A 190 2.63 -22.14 -25.96
CA ASN A 190 2.47 -21.67 -24.58
C ASN A 190 1.29 -20.71 -24.45
N VAL A 191 0.54 -20.82 -23.35
CA VAL A 191 -0.58 -19.95 -23.05
C VAL A 191 -0.34 -19.24 -21.71
N GLY A 192 -0.43 -17.93 -21.71
CA GLY A 192 -0.23 -17.15 -20.47
C GLY A 192 -1.35 -17.41 -19.48
N ILE A 193 -2.59 -17.07 -19.84
CA ILE A 193 -3.78 -17.23 -18.98
C ILE A 193 -4.87 -17.93 -19.78
N TYR A 194 -5.45 -18.96 -19.18
CA TYR A 194 -6.60 -19.65 -19.75
C TYR A 194 -7.77 -19.71 -18.76
N SER A 195 -8.90 -19.11 -19.13
CA SER A 195 -10.15 -19.14 -18.37
C SER A 195 -11.11 -20.15 -18.99
N ALA A 196 -11.46 -21.17 -18.25
CA ALA A 196 -12.39 -22.20 -18.73
C ALA A 196 -13.21 -22.84 -17.61
N TYR A 197 -14.53 -22.80 -17.72
CA TYR A 197 -15.48 -23.41 -16.80
C TYR A 197 -16.74 -23.91 -17.53
N LYS A 198 -17.51 -24.77 -16.89
CA LYS A 198 -18.82 -25.21 -17.39
C LYS A 198 -19.81 -24.06 -17.38
N THR A 199 -20.82 -24.12 -18.25
CA THR A 199 -21.95 -23.19 -18.26
C THR A 199 -22.51 -23.03 -16.84
N GLY A 200 -22.67 -21.78 -16.40
CA GLY A 200 -23.06 -21.44 -15.02
C GLY A 200 -21.92 -20.93 -14.16
N GLY A 201 -20.66 -21.13 -14.56
CA GLY A 201 -19.50 -20.45 -13.92
C GLY A 201 -19.45 -18.97 -14.28
N THR A 202 -18.84 -18.18 -13.40
CA THR A 202 -18.76 -16.70 -13.56
C THR A 202 -17.34 -16.17 -13.32
N GLY A 203 -16.36 -17.04 -13.29
CA GLY A 203 -14.96 -16.69 -13.06
C GLY A 203 -14.44 -15.72 -14.15
N ILE A 204 -13.67 -14.73 -13.72
CA ILE A 204 -13.03 -13.76 -14.61
C ILE A 204 -11.52 -13.77 -14.36
N ALA A 205 -10.77 -14.00 -15.45
CA ALA A 205 -9.32 -13.91 -15.41
C ALA A 205 -8.86 -12.54 -15.93
N ARG A 206 -8.23 -11.77 -15.06
CA ARG A 206 -7.75 -10.41 -15.33
C ARG A 206 -6.23 -10.38 -15.38
N ASN A 207 -5.72 -9.71 -16.40
CA ASN A 207 -4.28 -9.44 -16.54
C ASN A 207 -4.01 -7.94 -16.48
N ALA A 208 -3.20 -7.50 -15.52
CA ALA A 208 -2.67 -6.15 -15.46
C ALA A 208 -1.16 -6.08 -15.76
N ALA A 209 -0.51 -7.24 -15.94
CA ALA A 209 0.91 -7.37 -16.21
C ALA A 209 1.25 -7.37 -17.69
N THR A 210 2.52 -7.50 -18.02
CA THR A 210 2.99 -7.70 -19.40
C THR A 210 3.07 -9.19 -19.72
N ILE A 211 2.45 -9.59 -20.82
CA ILE A 211 2.56 -10.94 -21.39
C ILE A 211 3.29 -10.86 -22.73
N LYS A 212 4.42 -11.54 -22.85
CA LYS A 212 5.13 -11.76 -24.12
C LYS A 212 4.76 -13.13 -24.65
N VAL A 213 4.10 -13.14 -25.81
CA VAL A 213 3.58 -14.35 -26.42
C VAL A 213 4.69 -15.11 -27.15
N GLY A 214 4.71 -16.43 -27.01
CA GLY A 214 5.71 -17.30 -27.59
C GLY A 214 5.50 -17.60 -29.09
N LYS A 215 6.28 -18.54 -29.59
CA LYS A 215 6.24 -18.98 -31.00
C LYS A 215 5.06 -19.90 -31.27
N THR A 216 4.50 -19.82 -32.45
CA THR A 216 3.48 -20.75 -32.95
C THR A 216 4.13 -21.76 -33.89
N ASP A 217 3.80 -23.04 -33.73
CA ASP A 217 4.16 -24.11 -34.61
C ASP A 217 2.91 -24.54 -35.39
N LEU A 218 2.81 -24.09 -36.62
CA LEU A 218 1.65 -24.37 -37.46
C LEU A 218 1.56 -25.84 -37.93
N GLU A 219 2.69 -26.52 -38.07
CA GLU A 219 2.71 -27.93 -38.52
C GLU A 219 2.10 -28.84 -37.47
N ASN A 220 2.39 -28.58 -36.21
CA ASN A 220 1.85 -29.32 -35.10
C ASN A 220 0.61 -28.64 -34.48
N GLU A 221 0.11 -27.57 -35.06
CA GLU A 221 -1.03 -26.79 -34.63
C GLU A 221 -0.92 -26.29 -33.16
N LEU A 222 0.28 -25.86 -32.78
CA LEU A 222 0.61 -25.35 -31.46
C LEU A 222 0.62 -23.83 -31.46
N TYR A 223 -0.51 -23.25 -31.16
CA TYR A 223 -0.64 -21.81 -31.10
C TYR A 223 -0.20 -21.26 -29.75
N SER A 224 0.71 -20.29 -29.78
CA SER A 224 1.00 -19.51 -28.60
C SER A 224 0.01 -18.39 -28.47
N ILE A 225 -0.54 -18.24 -27.25
CA ILE A 225 -1.65 -17.33 -26.96
C ILE A 225 -1.36 -16.59 -25.66
N GLY A 226 -1.54 -15.26 -25.64
CA GLY A 226 -1.41 -14.49 -24.41
C GLY A 226 -2.50 -14.83 -23.40
N MET A 227 -3.77 -14.67 -23.80
CA MET A 227 -4.93 -15.02 -22.96
C MET A 227 -5.97 -15.76 -23.77
N ALA A 228 -6.56 -16.80 -23.21
CA ALA A 228 -7.60 -17.61 -23.87
C ALA A 228 -8.82 -17.81 -22.97
N ALA A 229 -10.03 -17.87 -23.59
CA ALA A 229 -11.30 -18.09 -22.94
C ALA A 229 -12.14 -19.14 -23.66
N GLY A 230 -12.59 -20.14 -22.90
CA GLY A 230 -13.53 -21.14 -23.38
C GLY A 230 -12.96 -22.18 -24.35
N TYR A 231 -13.81 -23.12 -24.69
CA TYR A 231 -13.52 -24.21 -25.58
C TYR A 231 -14.80 -24.76 -26.19
N THR A 232 -14.81 -25.03 -27.49
CA THR A 232 -15.94 -25.65 -28.19
C THR A 232 -15.45 -26.94 -28.86
N ASP A 233 -16.06 -28.05 -28.48
CA ASP A 233 -15.87 -29.33 -29.14
C ASP A 233 -17.02 -29.55 -30.12
N SER A 234 -16.71 -29.77 -31.39
CA SER A 234 -17.72 -29.98 -32.44
C SER A 234 -18.41 -31.35 -32.34
N LYS A 235 -17.82 -32.31 -31.64
CA LYS A 235 -18.31 -33.69 -31.55
C LYS A 235 -18.96 -34.01 -30.20
N ASP A 236 -18.56 -33.33 -29.13
CA ASP A 236 -19.02 -33.61 -27.78
C ASP A 236 -19.29 -32.31 -27.00
N VAL A 237 -20.53 -31.89 -26.99
CA VAL A 237 -20.97 -30.66 -26.31
C VAL A 237 -20.71 -30.67 -24.81
N SER A 238 -20.61 -31.86 -24.19
CA SER A 238 -20.34 -31.97 -22.77
C SER A 238 -18.93 -31.43 -22.38
N LYS A 239 -18.02 -31.41 -23.35
CA LYS A 239 -16.67 -30.87 -23.22
C LYS A 239 -16.60 -29.36 -23.39
N ASN A 240 -17.64 -28.71 -23.82
CA ASN A 240 -17.66 -27.27 -24.01
C ASN A 240 -17.40 -26.57 -22.70
N ARG A 241 -16.60 -25.50 -22.79
CA ARG A 241 -16.29 -24.60 -21.69
C ARG A 241 -16.49 -23.17 -22.16
N ILE A 242 -16.91 -22.33 -21.28
CA ILE A 242 -16.91 -20.88 -21.47
C ILE A 242 -15.86 -20.26 -20.58
N GLY A 243 -15.45 -19.03 -20.88
CA GLY A 243 -14.47 -18.32 -20.09
C GLY A 243 -14.63 -16.82 -20.26
N HIS A 244 -14.05 -16.07 -19.35
CA HIS A 244 -14.03 -14.61 -19.42
C HIS A 244 -12.65 -14.12 -19.09
N ILE A 245 -12.04 -13.42 -20.05
CA ILE A 245 -10.68 -12.84 -19.91
C ILE A 245 -10.73 -11.34 -20.13
N ILE A 246 -9.98 -10.61 -19.30
CA ILE A 246 -9.84 -9.16 -19.38
C ILE A 246 -8.36 -8.80 -19.33
N ASN A 247 -7.87 -8.13 -20.36
CA ASN A 247 -6.54 -7.55 -20.37
C ASN A 247 -6.61 -6.07 -20.03
N THR A 248 -5.90 -5.64 -19.01
CA THR A 248 -5.71 -4.24 -18.64
C THR A 248 -4.23 -3.84 -18.68
N GLY A 249 -3.36 -4.85 -18.84
CA GLY A 249 -1.92 -4.69 -19.01
C GLY A 249 -1.51 -4.63 -20.48
N THR A 250 -0.36 -5.18 -20.78
CA THR A 250 0.19 -5.22 -22.12
C THR A 250 0.40 -6.66 -22.61
N ILE A 251 -0.10 -6.97 -23.81
CA ILE A 251 0.20 -8.22 -24.49
C ILE A 251 1.05 -7.90 -25.72
N ASN A 252 2.26 -8.43 -25.76
CA ASN A 252 3.18 -8.30 -26.89
C ASN A 252 3.16 -9.58 -27.74
N VAL A 253 2.78 -9.45 -28.99
CA VAL A 253 2.70 -10.55 -29.95
C VAL A 253 3.86 -10.38 -30.94
N ASP A 254 5.02 -10.90 -30.52
CA ASP A 254 6.31 -10.68 -31.19
C ASP A 254 6.76 -11.85 -32.10
N HIS A 255 5.89 -12.86 -32.22
CA HIS A 255 6.18 -14.05 -33.03
C HIS A 255 5.09 -14.29 -34.10
N ASP A 256 5.53 -14.69 -35.27
CA ASP A 256 4.65 -14.91 -36.43
C ASP A 256 3.52 -15.91 -36.09
N ASN A 257 2.32 -15.61 -36.60
CA ASN A 257 1.12 -16.43 -36.44
C ASN A 257 0.63 -16.63 -35.00
N SER A 258 1.17 -15.90 -34.03
CA SER A 258 0.74 -15.99 -32.63
C SER A 258 -0.48 -15.11 -32.35
N ILE A 259 -1.16 -15.38 -31.24
CA ILE A 259 -2.45 -14.77 -30.90
C ILE A 259 -2.34 -14.03 -29.57
N GLY A 260 -2.77 -12.76 -29.52
CA GLY A 260 -2.83 -12.01 -28.29
C GLY A 260 -3.93 -12.53 -27.34
N MET A 261 -5.19 -12.49 -27.79
CA MET A 261 -6.33 -12.98 -27.03
C MET A 261 -7.20 -13.91 -27.91
N TYR A 262 -7.69 -14.98 -27.31
CA TYR A 262 -8.53 -15.97 -27.98
C TYR A 262 -9.80 -16.23 -27.19
N ALA A 263 -10.96 -16.33 -27.85
CA ALA A 263 -12.18 -16.78 -27.18
C ALA A 263 -13.00 -17.69 -28.11
N SER A 264 -13.53 -18.78 -27.55
CA SER A 264 -14.35 -19.74 -28.24
C SER A 264 -15.58 -20.17 -27.42
N GLY A 265 -16.71 -20.24 -28.07
CA GLY A 265 -17.96 -20.73 -27.50
C GLY A 265 -18.93 -19.62 -27.08
N ALA A 266 -20.23 -19.90 -27.28
CA ALA A 266 -21.29 -18.99 -26.86
C ALA A 266 -21.22 -18.73 -25.34
N GLY A 267 -21.10 -17.46 -24.94
CA GLY A 267 -20.91 -17.05 -23.57
C GLY A 267 -19.45 -16.80 -23.17
N SER A 268 -18.48 -17.18 -24.01
CA SER A 268 -17.08 -16.78 -23.80
C SER A 268 -16.84 -15.33 -24.19
N ILE A 269 -16.07 -14.60 -23.36
CA ILE A 269 -15.85 -13.17 -23.51
C ILE A 269 -14.34 -12.87 -23.41
N ALA A 270 -13.84 -12.08 -24.37
CA ALA A 270 -12.49 -11.51 -24.32
C ALA A 270 -12.59 -9.98 -24.38
N GLU A 271 -12.04 -9.30 -23.38
CA GLU A 271 -12.07 -7.84 -23.30
C GLU A 271 -10.66 -7.29 -23.21
N ASN A 272 -10.31 -6.37 -24.12
CA ASN A 272 -9.07 -5.61 -24.03
C ASN A 272 -9.36 -4.19 -23.55
N HIS A 273 -8.90 -3.88 -22.36
CA HIS A 273 -8.88 -2.54 -21.74
C HIS A 273 -7.47 -1.98 -21.66
N GLY A 274 -6.47 -2.78 -22.03
CA GLY A 274 -5.05 -2.41 -22.03
C GLY A 274 -4.52 -2.28 -23.45
N THR A 275 -3.29 -2.75 -23.65
CA THR A 275 -2.61 -2.66 -24.93
C THR A 275 -2.29 -4.05 -25.49
N ILE A 276 -2.58 -4.24 -26.77
CA ILE A 276 -2.07 -5.38 -27.55
C ILE A 276 -1.15 -4.82 -28.63
N ASN A 277 0.13 -5.14 -28.54
CA ASN A 277 1.15 -4.74 -29.52
C ASN A 277 1.49 -5.93 -30.42
N ILE A 278 1.36 -5.76 -31.71
CA ILE A 278 1.63 -6.80 -32.70
C ILE A 278 2.82 -6.34 -33.55
N THR A 279 3.95 -7.02 -33.41
CA THR A 279 5.19 -6.72 -34.17
C THR A 279 5.52 -7.80 -35.19
N ALA A 280 4.84 -8.94 -35.12
CA ALA A 280 5.14 -10.12 -35.93
C ALA A 280 4.15 -10.31 -37.08
N LYS A 281 4.64 -10.95 -38.17
CA LYS A 281 3.86 -11.16 -39.36
C LYS A 281 2.71 -12.12 -39.13
N LYS A 282 1.56 -11.81 -39.75
CA LYS A 282 0.38 -12.69 -39.75
C LYS A 282 -0.10 -13.05 -38.34
N ALA A 283 0.30 -12.32 -37.33
CA ALA A 283 -0.18 -12.46 -35.96
C ALA A 283 -1.58 -11.82 -35.80
N ILE A 284 -2.28 -12.22 -34.77
CA ILE A 284 -3.66 -11.80 -34.51
C ILE A 284 -3.76 -11.20 -33.12
N GLY A 285 -4.34 -10.00 -33.02
CA GLY A 285 -4.57 -9.37 -31.72
C GLY A 285 -5.64 -10.10 -30.91
N MET A 286 -6.85 -10.17 -31.48
CA MET A 286 -7.99 -10.89 -30.87
C MET A 286 -8.60 -11.87 -31.89
N TYR A 287 -8.70 -13.14 -31.51
CA TYR A 287 -9.29 -14.19 -32.33
C TYR A 287 -10.53 -14.76 -31.63
N LEU A 288 -11.68 -14.70 -32.30
CA LEU A 288 -12.96 -15.07 -31.75
C LEU A 288 -13.68 -16.08 -32.66
N GLU A 289 -14.28 -17.11 -32.06
CA GLU A 289 -15.06 -18.10 -32.81
C GLU A 289 -16.19 -18.72 -32.01
N ASN A 290 -17.05 -19.46 -32.73
CA ASN A 290 -18.11 -20.31 -32.13
C ASN A 290 -19.06 -19.56 -31.19
N GLY A 291 -19.43 -18.30 -31.53
CA GLY A 291 -20.38 -17.52 -30.74
C GLY A 291 -19.78 -16.73 -29.61
N ALA A 292 -18.44 -16.64 -29.51
CA ALA A 292 -17.76 -15.82 -28.52
C ALA A 292 -17.92 -14.31 -28.75
N THR A 293 -17.73 -13.52 -27.73
CA THR A 293 -17.76 -12.05 -27.78
C THR A 293 -16.40 -11.48 -27.48
N GLY A 294 -15.92 -10.60 -28.35
CA GLY A 294 -14.71 -9.80 -28.12
C GLY A 294 -15.05 -8.32 -28.00
N ILE A 295 -14.36 -7.63 -27.13
CA ILE A 295 -14.53 -6.20 -26.90
C ILE A 295 -13.15 -5.55 -26.78
N ASN A 296 -12.86 -4.58 -27.65
CA ASN A 296 -11.81 -3.61 -27.40
C ASN A 296 -12.47 -2.41 -26.74
N ALA A 297 -12.27 -2.25 -25.42
CA ALA A 297 -12.92 -1.23 -24.60
C ALA A 297 -12.44 0.19 -24.96
N ALA A 298 -13.12 1.21 -24.48
CA ALA A 298 -12.83 2.61 -24.82
C ALA A 298 -11.38 3.05 -24.54
N ILE A 299 -10.75 2.46 -23.54
CA ILE A 299 -9.32 2.68 -23.22
C ILE A 299 -8.38 1.64 -23.84
N GLY A 300 -8.94 0.62 -24.51
CA GLY A 300 -8.18 -0.45 -25.13
C GLY A 300 -7.48 -0.01 -26.41
N ASN A 301 -6.22 -0.42 -26.57
CA ASN A 301 -5.43 -0.15 -27.75
C ASN A 301 -4.96 -1.45 -28.39
N ILE A 302 -5.14 -1.58 -29.69
CA ILE A 302 -4.56 -2.66 -30.50
C ILE A 302 -3.71 -2.00 -31.57
N THR A 303 -2.40 -2.20 -31.52
CA THR A 303 -1.47 -1.60 -32.48
C THR A 303 -0.79 -2.69 -33.29
N ILE A 304 -0.89 -2.60 -34.57
CA ILE A 304 -0.14 -3.40 -35.54
C ILE A 304 1.04 -2.53 -35.98
N GLU A 305 2.24 -2.87 -35.55
CA GLU A 305 3.46 -2.16 -35.91
C GLU A 305 3.90 -2.45 -37.34
N ALA A 306 4.73 -1.57 -37.92
CA ALA A 306 5.11 -1.62 -39.33
C ALA A 306 5.79 -2.95 -39.79
N SER A 307 6.42 -3.67 -38.84
CA SER A 307 7.03 -4.99 -39.10
C SER A 307 6.01 -6.13 -39.26
N ALA A 308 4.78 -5.94 -38.81
CA ALA A 308 3.77 -6.99 -38.68
C ALA A 308 2.92 -7.14 -39.95
N GLN A 309 3.60 -7.39 -41.11
CA GLN A 309 2.94 -7.55 -42.38
C GLN A 309 1.83 -8.61 -42.37
N GLY A 310 0.64 -8.26 -42.83
CA GLY A 310 -0.50 -9.16 -42.93
C GLY A 310 -1.14 -9.54 -41.57
N ALA A 311 -0.78 -8.87 -40.47
CA ALA A 311 -1.39 -9.07 -39.17
C ALA A 311 -2.83 -8.56 -39.11
N ILE A 312 -3.62 -9.06 -38.17
CA ILE A 312 -5.02 -8.69 -37.98
C ILE A 312 -5.20 -8.23 -36.52
N ALA A 313 -5.87 -7.10 -36.35
CA ALA A 313 -6.18 -6.61 -35.00
C ALA A 313 -7.28 -7.45 -34.32
N ALA A 314 -8.40 -7.70 -35.02
CA ALA A 314 -9.47 -8.55 -34.52
C ALA A 314 -10.07 -9.40 -35.64
N TYR A 315 -10.16 -10.71 -35.37
CA TYR A 315 -10.75 -11.68 -36.27
C TYR A 315 -11.91 -12.40 -35.60
N SER A 316 -13.04 -12.46 -36.26
CA SER A 316 -14.24 -13.12 -35.75
C SER A 316 -14.79 -14.10 -36.83
N SER A 317 -15.07 -15.34 -36.43
CA SER A 317 -15.59 -16.36 -37.33
C SER A 317 -16.76 -17.11 -36.71
N GLY A 318 -17.77 -17.40 -37.54
CA GLY A 318 -18.94 -18.19 -37.17
C GLY A 318 -20.14 -17.36 -36.72
N LYS A 319 -21.32 -17.91 -36.99
CA LYS A 319 -22.59 -17.28 -36.60
C LYS A 319 -22.63 -16.97 -35.10
N ASN A 320 -23.19 -15.83 -34.75
CA ASN A 320 -23.30 -15.30 -33.38
C ASN A 320 -21.93 -14.91 -32.72
N THR A 321 -20.82 -15.03 -33.40
CA THR A 321 -19.55 -14.49 -32.95
C THR A 321 -19.53 -12.99 -33.17
N THR A 322 -19.14 -12.21 -32.17
CA THR A 322 -19.23 -10.75 -32.25
C THR A 322 -17.95 -10.08 -31.76
N PHE A 323 -17.44 -9.10 -32.50
CA PHE A 323 -16.42 -8.20 -32.06
C PHE A 323 -16.91 -6.76 -32.00
N LYS A 324 -16.60 -6.04 -30.91
CA LYS A 324 -16.99 -4.65 -30.72
C LYS A 324 -15.76 -3.81 -30.37
N ASN A 325 -15.48 -2.82 -31.19
CA ASN A 325 -14.43 -1.85 -30.93
C ASN A 325 -15.02 -0.55 -30.39
N TYR A 326 -14.67 -0.21 -29.18
CA TYR A 326 -14.92 1.10 -28.54
C TYR A 326 -13.62 1.87 -28.34
N GLY A 327 -12.47 1.23 -28.52
CA GLY A 327 -11.13 1.76 -28.32
C GLY A 327 -10.41 2.12 -29.63
N THR A 328 -9.10 2.10 -29.60
CA THR A 328 -8.25 2.45 -30.73
C THR A 328 -7.62 1.21 -31.34
N ILE A 329 -7.72 1.10 -32.68
CA ILE A 329 -6.97 0.15 -33.49
C ILE A 329 -6.07 0.97 -34.42
N THR A 330 -4.75 0.68 -34.45
CA THR A 330 -3.80 1.36 -35.33
C THR A 330 -3.10 0.37 -36.22
N LEU A 331 -3.15 0.61 -37.53
CA LEU A 331 -2.63 -0.25 -38.57
C LEU A 331 -1.43 0.44 -39.28
N LYS A 332 -0.21 0.04 -38.95
CA LYS A 332 1.05 0.60 -39.49
C LYS A 332 1.71 -0.35 -40.53
N ALA A 333 1.29 -1.61 -40.56
CA ALA A 333 1.95 -2.63 -41.40
C ALA A 333 1.27 -2.80 -42.76
N PRO A 334 2.04 -3.15 -43.82
CA PRO A 334 1.49 -3.50 -45.09
C PRO A 334 0.54 -4.70 -45.01
N ASN A 335 -0.57 -4.64 -45.76
CA ASN A 335 -1.60 -5.68 -45.86
C ASN A 335 -2.23 -6.06 -44.49
N SER A 336 -2.05 -5.25 -43.43
CA SER A 336 -2.69 -5.48 -42.17
C SER A 336 -4.18 -5.17 -42.22
N LYS A 337 -4.94 -5.75 -41.29
CA LYS A 337 -6.41 -5.59 -41.25
C LYS A 337 -6.86 -5.25 -39.83
N GLY A 338 -7.84 -4.36 -39.73
CA GLY A 338 -8.44 -3.99 -38.46
C GLY A 338 -9.43 -5.04 -37.99
N ILE A 339 -10.70 -4.94 -38.38
CA ILE A 339 -11.76 -5.88 -38.02
C ILE A 339 -12.03 -6.80 -39.21
N VAL A 340 -11.80 -8.08 -39.00
CA VAL A 340 -12.11 -9.11 -40.02
C VAL A 340 -13.23 -9.99 -39.49
N THR A 341 -14.30 -10.16 -40.33
CA THR A 341 -15.42 -11.05 -40.04
C THR A 341 -15.50 -12.15 -41.09
N ALA A 342 -15.88 -13.36 -40.66
CA ALA A 342 -16.01 -14.51 -41.54
C ALA A 342 -17.19 -15.41 -41.10
N ASN A 343 -17.77 -16.16 -42.04
CA ASN A 343 -18.75 -17.20 -41.72
C ASN A 343 -19.97 -16.72 -40.91
N GLY A 344 -20.45 -15.52 -41.15
CA GLY A 344 -21.62 -14.93 -40.47
C GLY A 344 -21.33 -14.28 -39.13
N ALA A 345 -20.06 -14.08 -38.78
CA ALA A 345 -19.69 -13.30 -37.63
C ALA A 345 -19.98 -11.80 -37.84
N GLN A 346 -20.08 -11.06 -36.76
CA GLN A 346 -20.31 -9.62 -36.72
C GLN A 346 -19.12 -8.86 -36.12
N GLY A 347 -18.79 -7.73 -36.75
CA GLY A 347 -17.78 -6.79 -36.25
C GLY A 347 -18.30 -5.37 -36.31
N SER A 348 -18.09 -4.59 -35.28
CA SER A 348 -18.59 -3.22 -35.19
C SER A 348 -17.55 -2.29 -34.61
N ASN A 349 -17.46 -1.10 -35.17
CA ASN A 349 -16.77 0.02 -34.59
C ASN A 349 -17.82 0.97 -34.01
N LEU A 350 -17.83 1.14 -32.69
CA LEU A 350 -18.95 1.74 -31.92
C LEU A 350 -18.49 2.95 -31.12
N ASP A 351 -19.35 3.91 -30.92
CA ASP A 351 -19.16 5.11 -30.11
C ASP A 351 -17.85 5.86 -30.47
N ALA A 352 -16.92 6.02 -29.51
CA ALA A 352 -15.62 6.66 -29.72
C ALA A 352 -14.55 5.75 -30.33
N GLY A 353 -14.90 4.54 -30.74
CA GLY A 353 -13.99 3.60 -31.38
C GLY A 353 -13.35 4.14 -32.65
N SER A 354 -12.04 4.02 -32.78
CA SER A 354 -11.29 4.47 -33.95
C SER A 354 -10.45 3.36 -34.55
N ILE A 355 -10.32 3.38 -35.87
CA ILE A 355 -9.40 2.52 -36.62
C ILE A 355 -8.51 3.44 -37.48
N ASN A 356 -7.25 3.60 -37.05
CA ASN A 356 -6.29 4.49 -37.66
C ASN A 356 -5.45 3.71 -38.66
N VAL A 357 -5.74 3.86 -39.96
CA VAL A 357 -5.01 3.23 -41.05
C VAL A 357 -3.85 4.14 -41.46
N GLN A 358 -2.63 3.68 -41.27
CA GLN A 358 -1.42 4.43 -41.60
C GLN A 358 -0.65 3.87 -42.81
N ASP A 359 -0.87 2.61 -43.16
CA ASP A 359 -0.30 2.01 -44.39
C ASP A 359 -1.39 1.94 -45.46
N SER A 360 -1.03 2.32 -46.70
CA SER A 360 -1.96 2.41 -47.83
C SER A 360 -2.53 1.06 -48.31
N SER A 361 -1.88 -0.04 -47.98
CA SER A 361 -2.32 -1.40 -48.27
C SER A 361 -3.12 -2.05 -47.14
N ALA A 362 -3.24 -1.38 -46.01
CA ALA A 362 -4.02 -1.88 -44.88
C ALA A 362 -5.52 -1.61 -45.05
N GLU A 363 -6.33 -2.50 -44.53
CA GLU A 363 -7.80 -2.42 -44.60
C GLU A 363 -8.40 -2.27 -43.17
N ALA A 364 -9.19 -1.23 -42.92
CA ALA A 364 -9.81 -1.01 -41.63
C ALA A 364 -10.79 -2.13 -41.25
N THR A 365 -11.55 -2.62 -42.24
CA THR A 365 -12.55 -3.69 -42.07
C THR A 365 -12.54 -4.61 -43.30
N LYS A 366 -12.74 -5.89 -43.07
CA LYS A 366 -12.89 -6.88 -44.12
C LYS A 366 -13.89 -7.96 -43.77
N ASN A 367 -14.80 -8.25 -44.68
CA ASN A 367 -15.73 -9.37 -44.56
C ASN A 367 -15.30 -10.48 -45.56
N ILE A 368 -15.20 -11.70 -45.05
CA ILE A 368 -14.83 -12.89 -45.81
C ILE A 368 -16.04 -13.86 -45.72
N GLU A 369 -17.00 -13.65 -46.59
CA GLU A 369 -18.17 -14.55 -46.67
C GLU A 369 -17.93 -15.68 -47.68
N GLY A 370 -18.46 -16.86 -47.38
CA GLY A 370 -18.49 -17.98 -48.31
C GLY A 370 -17.28 -18.89 -48.35
N THR A 371 -16.32 -18.73 -47.48
CA THR A 371 -15.25 -19.70 -47.27
C THR A 371 -15.66 -20.80 -46.31
N ALA A 372 -16.01 -21.96 -46.84
CA ALA A 372 -16.24 -23.17 -46.02
C ALA A 372 -14.89 -23.61 -45.39
N GLY A 373 -14.87 -23.62 -44.05
CA GLY A 373 -13.73 -24.07 -43.24
C GLY A 373 -12.74 -22.97 -42.89
N GLY A 374 -12.51 -22.78 -41.61
CA GLY A 374 -11.70 -21.72 -41.01
C GLY A 374 -10.20 -21.70 -41.35
N ASP A 375 -9.76 -22.31 -42.42
CA ASP A 375 -8.36 -22.53 -42.72
C ASP A 375 -7.73 -21.49 -43.69
N LYS A 376 -8.49 -20.52 -44.19
CA LYS A 376 -7.97 -19.57 -45.22
C LYS A 376 -8.40 -18.14 -44.98
N ILE A 377 -8.19 -17.67 -43.78
CA ILE A 377 -8.66 -16.35 -43.36
C ILE A 377 -7.88 -15.22 -44.05
N PHE A 378 -6.70 -15.49 -44.48
CA PHE A 378 -5.77 -14.45 -44.94
C PHE A 378 -5.47 -14.52 -46.48
N GLY A 379 -6.23 -15.32 -47.22
CA GLY A 379 -6.00 -15.48 -48.65
C GLY A 379 -4.67 -16.17 -48.99
N ASP A 380 -3.83 -16.41 -48.03
CA ASP A 380 -2.52 -17.08 -48.13
C ASP A 380 -2.53 -18.36 -47.31
N LYS A 381 -2.01 -19.43 -47.88
CA LYS A 381 -1.92 -20.77 -47.29
C LYS A 381 -1.14 -20.89 -45.98
N THR A 382 -0.75 -19.80 -45.38
CA THR A 382 0.29 -19.77 -44.38
C THR A 382 -0.21 -19.49 -42.98
N ILE A 383 -1.50 -19.33 -42.75
CA ILE A 383 -2.08 -19.24 -41.38
C ILE A 383 -3.19 -20.25 -41.27
N SER A 384 -2.92 -21.36 -40.62
CA SER A 384 -3.99 -22.19 -40.04
C SER A 384 -4.31 -21.63 -38.67
N VAL A 385 -5.54 -21.16 -38.55
CA VAL A 385 -6.09 -20.76 -37.25
C VAL A 385 -6.55 -22.00 -36.53
N PRO A 386 -6.54 -22.05 -35.18
CA PRO A 386 -7.09 -23.20 -34.45
C PRO A 386 -8.50 -23.47 -34.97
N LYS A 387 -8.70 -24.64 -35.56
CA LYS A 387 -10.05 -25.07 -35.93
C LYS A 387 -10.89 -25.15 -34.68
N GLY A 388 -12.09 -24.59 -34.80
CA GLY A 388 -13.02 -24.43 -33.70
C GLY A 388 -13.01 -25.57 -32.70
N GLY A 389 -12.97 -25.26 -31.47
CA GLY A 389 -12.97 -26.23 -30.40
C GLY A 389 -11.61 -26.73 -29.92
N ARG A 390 -10.50 -26.14 -30.38
CA ARG A 390 -9.20 -26.43 -29.73
C ARG A 390 -9.01 -25.57 -28.52
N THR A 391 -8.75 -26.24 -27.41
CA THR A 391 -8.08 -25.57 -26.34
C THR A 391 -6.67 -25.24 -26.78
N PRO A 392 -6.16 -24.06 -26.41
CA PRO A 392 -4.77 -23.71 -26.65
C PRO A 392 -3.79 -24.56 -25.86
N SER A 393 -4.17 -25.75 -25.40
CA SER A 393 -3.38 -26.61 -24.55
C SER A 393 -3.00 -27.90 -25.20
N LYS A 394 -1.81 -28.35 -24.89
CA LYS A 394 -1.32 -29.71 -25.13
C LYS A 394 -1.38 -30.65 -23.93
N ILE A 395 -1.92 -30.25 -22.82
CA ILE A 395 -2.21 -31.25 -21.77
C ILE A 395 -3.44 -32.03 -22.25
N THR A 396 -3.23 -32.89 -23.23
CA THR A 396 -4.21 -33.82 -23.75
C THR A 396 -3.72 -35.23 -23.54
N ASP A 397 -4.62 -36.14 -23.26
CA ASP A 397 -4.29 -37.60 -23.28
C ASP A 397 -3.97 -38.05 -24.72
N ALA A 398 -3.53 -39.31 -24.85
CA ALA A 398 -3.23 -39.93 -26.14
C ALA A 398 -4.41 -39.95 -27.12
N ASN A 399 -5.63 -39.70 -26.67
CA ASN A 399 -6.85 -39.65 -27.46
C ASN A 399 -7.27 -38.21 -27.82
N GLY A 400 -6.43 -37.20 -27.47
CA GLY A 400 -6.73 -35.80 -27.71
C GLY A 400 -7.73 -35.17 -26.71
N ASN A 401 -8.05 -35.88 -25.62
CA ASN A 401 -8.87 -35.31 -24.53
C ASN A 401 -8.01 -34.41 -23.66
N ILE A 402 -8.59 -33.26 -23.29
CA ILE A 402 -7.89 -32.33 -22.41
C ILE A 402 -7.75 -32.99 -21.04
N LEU A 403 -6.51 -33.19 -20.60
CA LEU A 403 -6.21 -33.52 -19.23
C LEU A 403 -6.56 -32.32 -18.36
N LYS A 404 -7.66 -32.42 -17.68
CA LYS A 404 -8.00 -31.50 -16.60
C LYS A 404 -7.32 -32.08 -15.35
N PRO A 405 -6.68 -31.25 -14.52
CA PRO A 405 -6.22 -31.72 -13.23
C PRO A 405 -7.33 -32.23 -12.29
N THR A 406 -8.62 -31.97 -12.60
CA THR A 406 -9.74 -32.68 -11.98
C THR A 406 -9.82 -34.16 -12.39
N ASP A 407 -9.18 -34.52 -13.51
CA ASP A 407 -9.04 -35.91 -13.97
C ASP A 407 -7.77 -36.56 -13.37
N ILE A 408 -6.97 -35.78 -12.62
CA ILE A 408 -5.87 -36.25 -11.81
C ILE A 408 -6.49 -36.92 -10.58
N ASP A 409 -6.70 -38.23 -10.67
CA ASP A 409 -7.07 -39.03 -9.53
C ASP A 409 -5.79 -39.38 -8.75
N VAL A 410 -5.46 -38.55 -7.78
CA VAL A 410 -4.29 -38.75 -6.93
C VAL A 410 -4.43 -40.06 -6.15
N THR A 411 -5.66 -40.51 -5.89
CA THR A 411 -5.89 -41.78 -5.21
C THR A 411 -5.87 -42.97 -6.14
N SER A 412 -6.43 -42.88 -7.35
CA SER A 412 -6.43 -43.98 -8.30
C SER A 412 -5.30 -43.90 -9.33
N GLY A 413 -4.87 -42.73 -9.74
CA GLY A 413 -3.73 -42.54 -10.64
C GLY A 413 -2.40 -42.90 -10.01
N THR A 414 -2.23 -42.62 -8.73
CA THR A 414 -1.07 -43.03 -7.92
C THR A 414 -1.29 -44.37 -7.21
N ASN A 415 -2.45 -45.00 -7.37
CA ASN A 415 -2.86 -46.20 -6.63
C ASN A 415 -2.70 -46.11 -5.10
N ILE A 416 -2.72 -44.92 -4.55
CA ILE A 416 -2.60 -44.69 -3.11
C ILE A 416 -3.94 -45.03 -2.46
N SER A 417 -4.02 -46.16 -1.87
CA SER A 417 -5.10 -46.55 -0.98
C SER A 417 -4.81 -46.03 0.43
N VAL A 418 -5.27 -44.83 0.75
CA VAL A 418 -5.26 -44.33 2.12
C VAL A 418 -6.48 -44.93 2.83
N THR A 419 -6.31 -46.10 3.39
CA THR A 419 -7.30 -46.69 4.29
C THR A 419 -7.25 -45.97 5.62
N ASN A 420 -8.12 -44.97 5.77
CA ASN A 420 -8.37 -44.34 7.06
C ASN A 420 -9.67 -44.94 7.63
N PRO A 421 -9.60 -45.82 8.62
CA PRO A 421 -10.80 -46.41 9.23
C PRO A 421 -11.67 -45.39 10.00
N GLY A 422 -11.24 -44.15 10.10
CA GLY A 422 -11.96 -43.06 10.80
C GLY A 422 -12.14 -41.81 9.98
N ALA A 423 -11.91 -41.81 8.65
CA ALA A 423 -12.23 -40.69 7.83
C ALA A 423 -13.75 -40.38 7.92
N PRO A 424 -14.18 -39.19 8.34
CA PRO A 424 -15.60 -38.89 8.36
C PRO A 424 -16.12 -39.00 6.91
N THR A 425 -17.02 -39.93 6.67
CA THR A 425 -17.84 -39.95 5.49
C THR A 425 -18.63 -38.64 5.49
N TYR A 426 -18.18 -37.70 4.68
CA TYR A 426 -18.87 -36.44 4.51
C TYR A 426 -20.26 -36.74 3.95
N ASN A 427 -21.28 -36.64 4.79
CA ASN A 427 -22.63 -36.91 4.35
C ASN A 427 -23.15 -35.73 3.54
N ARG A 428 -22.85 -35.77 2.24
CA ARG A 428 -23.30 -34.76 1.27
C ARG A 428 -24.82 -34.55 1.29
N LYS A 429 -25.58 -35.59 1.67
CA LYS A 429 -27.04 -35.53 1.80
C LYS A 429 -27.52 -34.61 2.95
N ALA A 430 -26.71 -34.38 3.98
CA ALA A 430 -27.07 -33.44 5.04
C ALA A 430 -27.11 -31.98 4.58
N LEU A 431 -26.35 -31.62 3.52
CA LEU A 431 -26.39 -30.28 2.92
C LEU A 431 -27.43 -30.17 1.79
N GLU A 432 -27.80 -31.29 1.14
CA GLU A 432 -28.83 -31.31 0.13
C GLU A 432 -30.27 -31.13 0.69
N GLY A 433 -30.44 -31.32 2.00
CA GLY A 433 -31.71 -31.14 2.69
C GLY A 433 -32.11 -29.72 3.00
N HIS A 434 -31.18 -28.77 2.96
CA HIS A 434 -31.44 -27.34 3.23
C HIS A 434 -31.64 -26.54 1.94
N LYS A 435 -32.69 -26.84 1.22
CA LYS A 435 -33.16 -26.03 0.08
C LYS A 435 -33.92 -24.77 0.52
N ASP A 436 -34.08 -24.55 1.81
CA ASP A 436 -34.79 -23.41 2.35
C ASP A 436 -33.81 -22.38 2.88
N PHE A 437 -33.41 -21.45 2.02
CA PHE A 437 -32.52 -20.33 2.34
C PHE A 437 -33.21 -19.25 3.18
N GLY A 438 -34.28 -19.56 3.88
CA GLY A 438 -35.00 -18.58 4.70
C GLY A 438 -35.54 -17.38 3.92
N SER A 439 -36.24 -16.48 4.57
CA SER A 439 -36.65 -15.21 3.98
C SER A 439 -35.52 -14.19 4.12
N VAL A 440 -34.91 -13.80 3.03
CA VAL A 440 -33.98 -12.69 2.95
C VAL A 440 -34.73 -11.47 2.43
N SER A 441 -34.79 -10.40 3.21
CA SER A 441 -35.52 -9.19 2.84
C SER A 441 -34.71 -8.27 1.94
N ARG A 442 -33.37 -8.32 2.01
CA ARG A 442 -32.48 -7.44 1.27
C ARG A 442 -31.09 -8.07 1.08
N ILE A 443 -30.51 -7.87 -0.08
CA ILE A 443 -29.14 -8.29 -0.42
C ILE A 443 -28.44 -7.13 -1.12
N GLY A 444 -27.16 -6.92 -0.80
CA GLY A 444 -26.31 -5.94 -1.44
C GLY A 444 -25.26 -6.58 -2.34
N MET A 445 -25.03 -6.02 -3.52
CA MET A 445 -24.01 -6.42 -4.47
C MET A 445 -23.11 -5.24 -4.78
N TYR A 446 -21.81 -5.41 -4.59
CA TYR A 446 -20.83 -4.38 -4.91
C TYR A 446 -20.59 -4.31 -6.40
N VAL A 447 -20.55 -3.07 -6.93
CA VAL A 447 -20.28 -2.78 -8.34
C VAL A 447 -19.01 -1.95 -8.41
N ASP A 448 -17.93 -2.55 -8.91
CA ASP A 448 -16.69 -1.85 -9.21
C ASP A 448 -16.87 -0.99 -10.46
N THR A 449 -16.56 0.28 -10.36
CA THR A 449 -16.78 1.27 -11.42
C THR A 449 -15.52 1.59 -12.23
N SER A 450 -14.39 0.95 -11.94
CA SER A 450 -13.13 1.20 -12.65
C SER A 450 -13.17 0.94 -14.14
N GLY A 451 -14.08 0.05 -14.60
CA GLY A 451 -14.06 -0.48 -15.95
C GLY A 451 -12.92 -1.45 -16.22
N VAL A 452 -12.11 -1.74 -15.21
CA VAL A 452 -10.93 -2.59 -15.24
C VAL A 452 -11.17 -3.88 -14.46
N ASN A 453 -11.72 -3.75 -13.27
CA ASN A 453 -12.13 -4.86 -12.41
C ASN A 453 -13.65 -4.96 -12.45
N PHE A 454 -14.17 -6.00 -13.08
CA PHE A 454 -15.62 -6.18 -13.14
C PHE A 454 -16.10 -7.10 -12.02
N THR A 455 -17.05 -6.60 -11.24
CA THR A 455 -17.81 -7.41 -10.30
C THR A 455 -18.95 -8.12 -11.01
N ASN A 456 -19.35 -9.27 -10.49
CA ASN A 456 -20.45 -10.04 -11.02
C ASN A 456 -21.67 -10.00 -10.10
N PRO A 457 -22.88 -10.02 -10.65
CA PRO A 457 -24.08 -10.17 -9.85
C PRO A 457 -24.09 -11.52 -9.11
N ILE A 458 -24.67 -11.54 -7.92
CA ILE A 458 -24.91 -12.77 -7.16
C ILE A 458 -25.90 -13.62 -7.97
N GLN A 459 -25.57 -14.89 -8.13
CA GLN A 459 -26.43 -15.85 -8.84
C GLN A 459 -27.29 -16.63 -7.84
N GLY A 460 -28.41 -17.19 -8.35
CA GLY A 460 -29.31 -17.98 -7.53
C GLY A 460 -30.28 -17.16 -6.67
N LEU A 461 -30.39 -15.86 -6.88
CA LEU A 461 -31.30 -14.97 -6.14
C LEU A 461 -32.79 -15.41 -6.28
N GLN A 462 -33.15 -16.09 -7.37
CA GLN A 462 -34.47 -16.65 -7.58
C GLN A 462 -34.84 -17.72 -6.53
N HIS A 463 -33.86 -18.29 -5.84
CA HIS A 463 -34.09 -19.28 -4.76
C HIS A 463 -34.34 -18.64 -3.39
N LEU A 464 -34.20 -17.33 -3.28
CA LEU A 464 -34.44 -16.58 -2.03
C LEU A 464 -35.90 -16.14 -1.97
N ARG A 465 -36.64 -16.71 -1.04
CA ARG A 465 -38.09 -16.40 -0.91
C ARG A 465 -38.28 -14.93 -0.50
N GLY A 466 -39.16 -14.26 -1.22
CA GLY A 466 -39.60 -12.90 -0.90
C GLY A 466 -38.63 -11.79 -1.28
N LEU A 467 -37.49 -12.12 -1.86
CA LEU A 467 -36.54 -11.11 -2.33
C LEU A 467 -37.03 -10.51 -3.65
N LYS A 468 -37.50 -9.27 -3.62
CA LYS A 468 -38.00 -8.54 -4.82
C LYS A 468 -37.03 -7.43 -5.25
N ARG A 469 -36.15 -6.98 -4.36
CA ARG A 469 -35.24 -5.87 -4.60
C ARG A 469 -33.87 -6.22 -4.02
N ALA A 470 -32.82 -5.82 -4.71
CA ALA A 470 -31.45 -5.92 -4.25
C ALA A 470 -30.74 -4.57 -4.38
N ASP A 471 -29.76 -4.33 -3.54
CA ASP A 471 -28.96 -3.10 -3.59
C ASP A 471 -27.77 -3.29 -4.50
N LEU A 472 -27.55 -2.36 -5.40
CA LEU A 472 -26.26 -2.19 -6.06
C LEU A 472 -25.46 -1.14 -5.31
N ILE A 473 -24.38 -1.58 -4.70
CA ILE A 473 -23.45 -0.73 -3.94
C ILE A 473 -22.36 -0.27 -4.91
N ILE A 474 -22.44 0.99 -5.33
CA ILE A 474 -21.60 1.53 -6.39
C ILE A 474 -20.28 2.05 -5.78
N GLY A 475 -19.17 1.46 -6.19
CA GLY A 475 -17.84 1.88 -5.79
C GLY A 475 -17.40 3.17 -6.47
N ALA A 476 -16.39 3.84 -5.88
CA ALA A 476 -15.84 5.08 -6.41
C ALA A 476 -14.54 4.89 -7.22
N GLU A 477 -14.26 3.69 -7.70
CA GLU A 477 -13.00 3.35 -8.40
C GLU A 477 -12.84 4.19 -9.68
N ALA A 478 -13.94 4.52 -10.37
CA ALA A 478 -13.89 5.40 -11.54
C ALA A 478 -13.27 6.77 -11.25
N ALA A 479 -13.37 7.26 -10.03
CA ALA A 479 -12.76 8.52 -9.62
C ALA A 479 -11.22 8.50 -9.59
N GLU A 480 -10.61 7.32 -9.64
CA GLU A 480 -9.15 7.18 -9.71
C GLU A 480 -8.58 7.72 -11.04
N TYR A 481 -9.37 7.69 -12.09
CA TYR A 481 -8.96 8.02 -13.45
C TYR A 481 -9.38 9.43 -13.90
N THR A 482 -10.02 10.19 -13.04
CA THR A 482 -10.54 11.53 -13.38
C THR A 482 -10.62 12.44 -12.16
N ASN A 483 -10.56 13.75 -12.39
CA ASN A 483 -10.91 14.77 -11.40
C ASN A 483 -12.33 15.30 -11.56
N ALA A 484 -13.11 14.72 -12.49
CA ALA A 484 -14.50 15.09 -12.67
C ALA A 484 -15.30 14.83 -11.39
N LYS A 485 -16.17 15.74 -11.05
CA LYS A 485 -17.06 15.62 -9.87
C LYS A 485 -18.38 14.93 -10.22
N THR A 486 -18.59 14.64 -11.49
CA THR A 486 -19.73 13.86 -11.98
C THR A 486 -19.20 12.81 -12.93
N ILE A 487 -19.54 11.56 -12.68
CA ILE A 487 -19.11 10.38 -13.46
C ILE A 487 -20.36 9.60 -13.82
N THR A 488 -20.48 9.21 -15.10
CA THR A 488 -21.56 8.35 -15.56
C THR A 488 -21.05 6.92 -15.72
N VAL A 489 -21.62 6.00 -14.94
CA VAL A 489 -21.36 4.56 -15.07
C VAL A 489 -22.29 4.02 -16.16
N GLY A 490 -21.68 3.55 -17.23
CA GLY A 490 -22.38 3.18 -18.45
C GLY A 490 -22.74 1.69 -18.59
N PRO A 491 -23.30 1.32 -19.73
CA PRO A 491 -23.83 -0.02 -20.00
C PRO A 491 -22.80 -1.13 -19.85
N ASN A 492 -21.53 -0.88 -20.12
CA ASN A 492 -20.47 -1.90 -20.05
C ASN A 492 -20.35 -2.54 -18.67
N ILE A 493 -20.51 -1.74 -17.61
CA ILE A 493 -20.48 -2.21 -16.23
C ILE A 493 -21.86 -2.76 -15.83
N LEU A 494 -22.95 -2.09 -16.23
CA LEU A 494 -24.30 -2.40 -15.76
C LEU A 494 -24.97 -3.58 -16.49
N ARG A 495 -24.49 -3.94 -17.68
CA ARG A 495 -25.09 -4.98 -18.52
C ARG A 495 -25.27 -6.32 -17.80
N ARG A 496 -24.27 -6.73 -17.03
CA ARG A 496 -24.28 -8.00 -16.29
C ARG A 496 -25.41 -8.03 -15.27
N TYR A 497 -25.61 -6.90 -14.57
CA TYR A 497 -26.64 -6.74 -13.56
C TYR A 497 -28.03 -6.69 -14.21
N ASN A 498 -28.17 -6.02 -15.34
CA ASN A 498 -29.44 -6.01 -16.11
C ASN A 498 -29.81 -7.39 -16.66
N ILE A 499 -28.82 -8.18 -17.08
CA ILE A 499 -29.04 -9.57 -17.50
C ILE A 499 -29.46 -10.44 -16.30
N ALA A 500 -28.77 -10.26 -15.15
CA ALA A 500 -29.10 -10.99 -13.96
C ALA A 500 -30.47 -10.64 -13.38
N LEU A 501 -30.94 -9.42 -13.60
CA LEU A 501 -32.29 -9.01 -13.22
C LEU A 501 -33.36 -9.89 -13.90
N ASP A 502 -33.18 -10.15 -15.20
CA ASP A 502 -34.14 -10.96 -15.98
C ASP A 502 -34.26 -12.42 -15.48
N SER A 503 -33.17 -12.96 -14.89
CA SER A 503 -33.10 -14.36 -14.42
C SER A 503 -33.25 -14.52 -12.91
N SER A 504 -33.26 -13.42 -12.14
CA SER A 504 -33.19 -13.45 -10.69
C SER A 504 -34.52 -13.46 -9.96
N GLY A 505 -35.62 -13.14 -10.64
CA GLY A 505 -36.93 -12.92 -9.99
C GLY A 505 -37.02 -11.59 -9.25
N LEU A 506 -35.99 -10.72 -9.30
CA LEU A 506 -36.04 -9.36 -8.79
C LEU A 506 -36.84 -8.44 -9.69
N GLU A 507 -37.57 -7.51 -9.08
CA GLU A 507 -38.31 -6.49 -9.79
C GLU A 507 -37.44 -5.31 -10.23
N LYS A 508 -36.50 -4.92 -9.37
CA LYS A 508 -35.52 -3.83 -9.62
C LYS A 508 -34.36 -3.85 -8.67
N TYR A 509 -33.33 -3.13 -9.03
CA TYR A 509 -32.24 -2.75 -8.15
C TYR A 509 -32.48 -1.38 -7.50
N ASP A 510 -32.12 -1.26 -6.22
CA ASP A 510 -31.89 0.03 -5.57
C ASP A 510 -30.40 0.36 -5.64
N VAL A 511 -30.07 1.59 -5.98
CA VAL A 511 -28.68 2.02 -6.10
C VAL A 511 -28.29 2.85 -4.90
N ILE A 512 -27.20 2.47 -4.28
CA ILE A 512 -26.56 3.21 -3.17
C ILE A 512 -25.08 3.38 -3.45
N SER A 513 -24.53 4.51 -3.03
CA SER A 513 -23.07 4.70 -3.09
C SER A 513 -22.37 3.84 -2.05
N GLY A 514 -21.31 3.15 -2.44
CA GLY A 514 -20.39 2.46 -1.52
C GLY A 514 -19.41 3.43 -0.85
N SER A 515 -19.20 4.60 -1.46
CA SER A 515 -18.32 5.64 -0.96
C SER A 515 -19.05 6.66 -0.10
N LEU A 516 -18.40 7.11 0.97
CA LEU A 516 -18.91 8.19 1.80
C LEU A 516 -18.89 9.54 1.07
N THR A 517 -17.89 9.77 0.21
CA THR A 517 -17.67 11.06 -0.48
C THR A 517 -18.32 11.15 -1.86
N TRP A 518 -18.99 10.12 -2.29
CA TRP A 518 -19.73 10.10 -3.55
C TRP A 518 -21.19 9.70 -3.34
N ALA A 519 -22.09 10.39 -4.01
CA ALA A 519 -23.50 9.99 -4.13
C ALA A 519 -23.73 9.27 -5.46
N ALA A 520 -24.68 8.36 -5.51
CA ALA A 520 -25.05 7.65 -6.73
C ALA A 520 -26.57 7.77 -6.97
N ALA A 521 -26.94 8.08 -8.20
CA ALA A 521 -28.32 8.15 -8.64
C ALA A 521 -28.50 7.37 -9.95
N THR A 522 -29.65 6.78 -10.16
CA THR A 522 -29.96 5.96 -11.34
C THR A 522 -30.80 6.68 -12.36
N ASN A 523 -30.52 6.38 -13.63
CA ASN A 523 -31.48 6.54 -14.73
C ASN A 523 -31.94 5.14 -15.13
N GLY A 524 -33.22 4.85 -14.92
CA GLY A 524 -33.84 3.57 -15.30
C GLY A 524 -34.27 3.52 -16.74
N ILE A 525 -34.50 2.30 -17.25
CA ILE A 525 -35.21 2.05 -18.50
C ILE A 525 -36.66 1.87 -18.11
N GLU A 526 -37.53 2.76 -18.60
CA GLU A 526 -38.95 2.83 -18.25
C GLU A 526 -39.65 1.48 -18.46
N GLY A 527 -40.43 1.07 -17.46
CA GLY A 527 -41.22 -0.18 -17.50
C GLY A 527 -40.45 -1.49 -17.34
N THR A 528 -39.14 -1.47 -17.14
CA THR A 528 -38.30 -2.69 -17.11
C THR A 528 -37.57 -3.02 -15.80
N GLY A 529 -37.51 -2.09 -14.89
CA GLY A 529 -36.66 -2.22 -13.68
C GLY A 529 -35.13 -2.21 -13.94
N LYS A 530 -34.71 -2.18 -15.22
CA LYS A 530 -33.31 -2.14 -15.65
C LYS A 530 -32.72 -0.75 -15.50
N ILE A 531 -31.43 -0.70 -15.32
CA ILE A 531 -30.67 0.54 -15.15
C ILE A 531 -29.98 0.91 -16.47
N LYS A 532 -30.29 2.10 -17.01
CA LYS A 532 -29.64 2.64 -18.20
C LYS A 532 -28.26 3.18 -17.90
N SER A 533 -28.16 3.95 -16.84
CA SER A 533 -26.90 4.53 -16.36
C SER A 533 -26.99 4.88 -14.87
N ILE A 534 -25.86 5.01 -14.23
CA ILE A 534 -25.75 5.52 -12.86
C ILE A 534 -24.91 6.78 -12.92
N VAL A 535 -25.41 7.85 -12.36
CA VAL A 535 -24.70 9.11 -12.23
C VAL A 535 -24.12 9.18 -10.82
N MET A 536 -22.82 9.22 -10.74
CA MET A 536 -22.10 9.43 -9.48
C MET A 536 -21.72 10.91 -9.36
N THR A 537 -22.01 11.51 -8.22
CA THR A 537 -21.66 12.91 -7.94
C THR A 537 -20.84 12.99 -6.67
N LYS A 538 -19.67 13.61 -6.78
CA LYS A 538 -18.80 13.85 -5.62
C LYS A 538 -19.45 14.85 -4.68
N THR A 539 -19.46 14.54 -3.40
CA THR A 539 -19.81 15.50 -2.35
C THR A 539 -18.62 16.42 -2.12
N ASP A 540 -18.84 17.74 -2.19
CA ASP A 540 -17.78 18.70 -1.90
C ASP A 540 -17.29 18.54 -0.45
N TYR A 541 -15.97 18.52 -0.25
CA TYR A 541 -15.41 18.33 1.09
C TYR A 541 -15.89 19.38 2.09
N LYS A 542 -16.14 20.60 1.65
CA LYS A 542 -16.67 21.69 2.50
C LYS A 542 -18.04 21.40 3.13
N GLU A 543 -18.84 20.52 2.53
CA GLU A 543 -20.13 20.11 3.10
C GLU A 543 -19.97 19.35 4.43
N TYR A 544 -18.84 18.69 4.64
CA TYR A 544 -18.54 18.00 5.88
C TYR A 544 -18.24 18.92 7.05
N ALA A 545 -17.96 20.21 6.81
CA ALA A 545 -17.77 21.20 7.88
C ALA A 545 -19.00 21.39 8.74
N LYS A 546 -20.20 21.18 8.20
CA LYS A 546 -21.47 21.35 8.89
C LYS A 546 -21.67 20.40 10.07
N ASN A 547 -21.08 19.20 9.99
CA ASN A 547 -21.28 18.10 10.94
C ASN A 547 -19.97 17.63 11.58
N SER A 548 -18.90 18.42 11.48
CA SER A 548 -17.59 18.08 12.02
C SER A 548 -16.92 19.28 12.67
N GLU A 549 -15.95 19.05 13.51
CA GLU A 549 -15.12 20.13 14.09
C GLU A 549 -14.02 20.60 13.11
N VAL A 550 -14.00 20.07 11.90
CA VAL A 550 -12.99 20.42 10.87
C VAL A 550 -13.30 21.80 10.28
N PRO A 551 -12.34 22.72 10.22
CA PRO A 551 -12.57 24.08 9.70
C PRO A 551 -13.03 24.10 8.24
N TYR A 552 -14.05 24.87 7.94
CA TYR A 552 -14.57 25.03 6.58
C TYR A 552 -13.47 25.45 5.58
N ASN A 553 -12.64 26.42 5.95
CA ASN A 553 -11.59 26.95 5.07
C ASN A 553 -10.51 25.89 4.73
N PHE A 554 -10.26 24.94 5.63
CA PHE A 554 -9.39 23.79 5.32
C PHE A 554 -10.04 22.90 4.28
N LEU A 555 -11.31 22.55 4.45
CA LEU A 555 -12.04 21.68 3.54
C LEU A 555 -12.25 22.33 2.16
N ASP A 556 -12.45 23.64 2.12
CA ASP A 556 -12.50 24.41 0.87
C ASP A 556 -11.14 24.34 0.14
N GLY A 557 -10.04 24.51 0.86
CA GLY A 557 -8.71 24.33 0.30
C GLY A 557 -8.44 22.93 -0.21
N LEU A 558 -8.90 21.91 0.52
CA LEU A 558 -8.79 20.51 0.10
C LEU A 558 -9.58 20.24 -1.18
N GLU A 559 -10.81 20.80 -1.29
CA GLU A 559 -11.63 20.69 -2.49
C GLU A 559 -10.97 21.34 -3.71
N GLN A 560 -10.38 22.50 -3.55
CA GLN A 560 -9.65 23.18 -4.63
C GLN A 560 -8.41 22.38 -5.06
N ARG A 561 -7.73 21.73 -4.12
CA ARG A 561 -6.60 20.84 -4.46
C ARG A 561 -7.05 19.61 -5.22
N TYR A 562 -8.22 19.08 -4.92
CA TYR A 562 -8.81 17.97 -5.70
C TYR A 562 -8.96 18.35 -7.18
N ASP A 563 -9.44 19.55 -7.46
CA ASP A 563 -9.66 20.02 -8.83
C ASP A 563 -8.35 20.22 -9.62
N MET A 564 -7.27 20.61 -8.95
CA MET A 564 -6.02 21.03 -9.57
C MET A 564 -4.91 19.99 -9.63
N ASN A 565 -5.06 18.82 -8.97
CA ASN A 565 -4.00 17.82 -8.99
C ASN A 565 -3.91 17.08 -10.34
N THR A 566 -2.75 16.52 -10.64
CA THR A 566 -2.56 15.65 -11.81
C THR A 566 -2.90 14.20 -11.49
N LEU A 567 -3.44 13.44 -12.47
CA LEU A 567 -3.97 12.08 -12.25
C LEU A 567 -2.92 11.05 -11.81
N ASP A 568 -1.67 11.27 -12.14
CA ASP A 568 -0.53 10.42 -11.76
C ASP A 568 0.18 10.88 -10.48
N SER A 569 -0.28 11.98 -9.88
CA SER A 569 0.36 12.56 -8.71
C SER A 569 0.09 11.75 -7.45
N ARG A 570 1.02 11.82 -6.50
CA ARG A 570 0.84 11.25 -5.18
C ARG A 570 -0.28 11.92 -4.38
N GLU A 571 -0.56 13.19 -4.66
CA GLU A 571 -1.72 13.91 -4.10
C GLU A 571 -3.04 13.31 -4.62
N LYS A 572 -3.11 12.92 -5.90
CA LYS A 572 -4.26 12.18 -6.44
C LYS A 572 -4.46 10.86 -5.72
N ARG A 573 -3.39 10.14 -5.43
CA ARG A 573 -3.44 8.90 -4.64
C ARG A 573 -4.05 9.13 -3.26
N LEU A 574 -3.71 10.24 -2.61
CA LEU A 574 -4.34 10.65 -1.35
C LEU A 574 -5.86 10.81 -1.50
N PHE A 575 -6.31 11.52 -2.53
CA PHE A 575 -7.74 11.71 -2.79
C PHE A 575 -8.44 10.39 -3.15
N ASN A 576 -7.76 9.48 -3.85
CA ASN A 576 -8.29 8.15 -4.14
C ASN A 576 -8.52 7.34 -2.86
N LYS A 577 -7.62 7.46 -1.87
CA LYS A 577 -7.84 6.88 -0.54
C LYS A 577 -9.09 7.43 0.14
N ILE A 578 -9.30 8.74 0.06
CA ILE A 578 -10.52 9.38 0.61
C ILE A 578 -11.77 8.93 -0.14
N ASN A 579 -11.73 8.86 -1.46
CA ASN A 579 -12.85 8.38 -2.27
C ASN A 579 -13.21 6.92 -1.99
N GLY A 580 -12.23 6.11 -1.58
CA GLY A 580 -12.42 4.71 -1.20
C GLY A 580 -13.02 4.49 0.19
N ILE A 581 -13.20 5.53 0.99
CA ILE A 581 -13.83 5.40 2.33
C ILE A 581 -15.29 4.98 2.18
N GLY A 582 -15.66 3.89 2.82
CA GLY A 582 -17.00 3.33 2.79
C GLY A 582 -18.04 4.21 3.49
N LYS A 583 -19.28 4.07 3.07
CA LYS A 583 -20.40 4.89 3.58
C LYS A 583 -20.57 4.83 5.11
N ASN A 584 -20.22 3.70 5.72
CA ASN A 584 -20.32 3.49 7.18
C ASN A 584 -18.99 3.77 7.92
N GLU A 585 -17.99 4.32 7.24
CA GLU A 585 -16.63 4.55 7.76
C GLU A 585 -16.33 6.04 8.00
N ALA A 586 -17.34 6.81 8.45
CA ALA A 586 -17.20 8.25 8.70
C ALA A 586 -16.06 8.59 9.68
N ILE A 587 -15.71 7.67 10.58
CA ILE A 587 -14.58 7.84 11.51
C ILE A 587 -13.25 7.95 10.73
N LEU A 588 -13.07 7.15 9.67
CA LEU A 588 -11.85 7.22 8.83
C LEU A 588 -11.74 8.56 8.09
N LEU A 589 -12.85 9.11 7.62
CA LEU A 589 -12.87 10.42 6.98
C LEU A 589 -12.52 11.53 7.97
N SER A 590 -13.14 11.52 9.15
CA SER A 590 -12.83 12.48 10.22
C SER A 590 -11.37 12.39 10.64
N GLN A 591 -10.83 11.19 10.79
CA GLN A 591 -9.42 10.98 11.12
C GLN A 591 -8.51 11.51 10.02
N ALA A 592 -8.82 11.25 8.75
CA ALA A 592 -8.02 11.73 7.62
C ALA A 592 -7.98 13.26 7.58
N PHE A 593 -9.12 13.93 7.76
CA PHE A 593 -9.17 15.39 7.83
C PHE A 593 -8.38 15.93 9.02
N ASP A 594 -8.56 15.36 10.21
CA ASP A 594 -7.86 15.77 11.43
C ASP A 594 -6.33 15.63 11.30
N GLU A 595 -5.87 14.53 10.72
CA GLU A 595 -4.44 14.32 10.47
C GLU A 595 -3.84 15.30 9.44
N MET A 596 -4.62 15.72 8.45
CA MET A 596 -4.17 16.68 7.44
C MET A 596 -4.16 18.14 7.92
N LEU A 597 -4.89 18.49 8.98
CA LEU A 597 -5.04 19.87 9.48
C LEU A 597 -3.72 20.58 9.83
N GLY A 598 -2.64 19.83 10.07
CA GLY A 598 -1.35 20.41 10.43
C GLY A 598 -1.22 20.71 11.92
N GLN A 599 -1.80 19.89 12.77
CA GLN A 599 -1.74 20.05 14.24
C GLN A 599 -0.30 20.04 14.79
N GLN A 600 0.67 19.54 14.02
CA GLN A 600 2.10 19.66 14.34
C GLN A 600 2.58 21.11 14.45
N TYR A 601 1.85 22.04 13.82
CA TYR A 601 2.13 23.48 13.91
C TYR A 601 1.41 24.19 15.06
N ALA A 602 0.55 23.51 15.79
CA ALA A 602 -0.25 24.10 16.86
C ALA A 602 0.62 24.64 18.01
N ASN A 603 1.71 23.99 18.32
CA ASN A 603 2.63 24.31 19.43
C ASN A 603 4.04 24.67 18.96
N VAL A 604 4.20 25.31 17.82
CA VAL A 604 5.49 25.78 17.29
C VAL A 604 6.20 26.70 18.29
N GLN A 605 5.46 27.65 18.88
CA GLN A 605 5.99 28.64 19.83
C GLN A 605 6.56 27.95 21.08
N GLN A 606 5.85 26.94 21.57
CA GLN A 606 6.31 26.11 22.71
C GLN A 606 7.65 25.40 22.40
N ARG A 607 7.83 24.90 21.18
CA ARG A 607 9.09 24.25 20.80
C ARG A 607 10.25 25.21 20.63
N ILE A 608 9.98 26.40 20.13
CA ILE A 608 11.00 27.46 19.97
C ILE A 608 11.47 27.93 21.36
N GLU A 609 10.51 28.21 22.24
CA GLU A 609 10.78 28.65 23.61
C GLU A 609 11.51 27.54 24.39
N ALA A 610 11.07 26.30 24.33
CA ALA A 610 11.74 25.18 24.96
C ALA A 610 13.19 25.00 24.47
N THR A 611 13.46 25.28 23.20
CA THR A 611 14.82 25.23 22.63
C THR A 611 15.67 26.40 23.15
N ALA A 612 15.08 27.59 23.28
CA ALA A 612 15.77 28.77 23.85
C ALA A 612 16.12 28.56 25.32
N ASP A 613 15.22 27.98 26.10
CA ASP A 613 15.42 27.67 27.52
C ASP A 613 16.56 26.69 27.78
N ILE A 614 16.82 25.77 26.86
CA ILE A 614 17.97 24.86 26.98
C ILE A 614 19.30 25.66 27.10
N LEU A 615 19.50 26.64 26.23
CA LEU A 615 20.70 27.48 26.29
C LEU A 615 20.73 28.34 27.54
N ASP A 616 19.60 28.85 27.99
CA ASP A 616 19.52 29.69 29.19
C ASP A 616 19.91 28.91 30.45
N ASN A 617 19.47 27.68 30.56
CA ASN A 617 19.88 26.81 31.65
C ASN A 617 21.41 26.59 31.63
N GLU A 618 21.98 26.39 30.46
CA GLU A 618 23.43 26.19 30.31
C GLU A 618 24.25 27.46 30.63
N PHE A 619 23.76 28.64 30.20
CA PHE A 619 24.36 29.90 30.56
C PHE A 619 24.29 30.14 32.06
N ASN A 620 23.21 29.82 32.72
CA ASN A 620 23.06 29.94 34.16
C ASN A 620 24.08 29.06 34.91
N TYR A 621 24.32 27.82 34.46
CA TYR A 621 25.37 26.98 35.02
C TYR A 621 26.76 27.56 34.83
N LEU A 622 27.05 28.15 33.69
CA LEU A 622 28.35 28.70 33.39
C LEU A 622 28.61 30.03 34.10
N ARG A 623 27.59 30.84 34.37
CA ARG A 623 27.70 32.13 35.11
C ARG A 623 27.93 31.95 36.60
N ASP A 624 27.93 30.78 37.14
CA ASP A 624 28.10 30.50 38.54
C ASP A 624 29.42 31.02 39.11
N GLU A 625 29.37 31.59 40.30
CA GLU A 625 30.43 32.36 40.95
C GLU A 625 31.83 31.76 40.94
N TRP A 626 32.76 32.63 40.60
CA TRP A 626 34.21 32.42 40.77
C TRP A 626 34.78 33.44 41.73
N ARG A 627 35.41 32.95 42.71
CA ARG A 627 36.17 33.83 43.61
C ARG A 627 37.67 33.72 43.40
N THR A 628 38.12 33.65 42.24
CA THR A 628 39.60 33.67 42.03
C THR A 628 39.94 34.49 40.82
N ALA A 629 40.66 35.52 41.08
CA ALA A 629 41.50 36.28 40.21
C ALA A 629 40.88 37.35 39.32
N SER A 630 41.48 38.49 39.35
CA SER A 630 41.55 39.67 38.52
C SER A 630 41.71 39.46 37.03
N LYS A 631 41.36 38.32 36.46
CA LYS A 631 41.58 37.95 35.05
C LYS A 631 40.33 37.47 34.36
N ASP A 632 40.38 37.57 33.06
CA ASP A 632 39.30 37.12 32.19
C ASP A 632 39.05 35.61 32.28
N SER A 633 37.82 35.22 32.52
CA SER A 633 37.39 33.84 32.63
C SER A 633 36.57 33.47 31.40
N ASN A 634 37.05 32.49 30.67
CA ASN A 634 36.41 31.94 29.50
C ASN A 634 35.93 30.54 29.81
N LYS A 635 34.61 30.33 29.74
CA LYS A 635 34.00 29.05 30.10
C LYS A 635 33.26 28.53 28.89
N ILE A 636 33.56 27.30 28.51
CA ILE A 636 32.87 26.59 27.42
C ILE A 636 32.31 25.28 27.96
N LYS A 637 31.16 24.91 27.48
CA LYS A 637 30.47 23.69 27.88
C LYS A 637 29.77 23.03 26.71
N THR A 638 29.95 21.73 26.59
CA THR A 638 29.10 20.87 25.75
C THR A 638 28.02 20.24 26.61
N PHE A 639 26.84 20.09 26.04
CA PHE A 639 25.70 19.58 26.79
C PHE A 639 24.77 18.72 25.92
N GLY A 640 24.01 17.88 26.57
CA GLY A 640 22.90 17.15 26.01
C GLY A 640 21.67 17.21 26.91
N THR A 641 20.48 17.25 26.31
CA THR A 641 19.24 17.21 27.06
C THR A 641 18.20 16.37 26.31
N ARG A 642 17.35 15.74 27.06
CA ARG A 642 16.14 15.10 26.53
C ARG A 642 14.94 15.50 27.38
N GLY A 643 13.80 15.63 26.73
CA GLY A 643 12.57 15.92 27.41
C GLY A 643 11.35 15.51 26.59
N GLU A 644 10.18 15.77 27.14
CA GLU A 644 8.93 15.53 26.48
C GLU A 644 7.90 16.61 26.80
N TYR A 645 6.95 16.75 25.91
CA TYR A 645 5.75 17.55 26.11
C TYR A 645 4.55 16.65 25.99
N LYS A 646 3.68 16.71 27.01
CA LYS A 646 2.42 15.98 27.06
C LYS A 646 1.28 16.95 27.32
N THR A 647 0.16 16.71 26.67
CA THR A 647 -1.05 17.51 26.83
C THR A 647 -2.28 16.62 26.78
N ASP A 648 -3.30 17.00 27.53
CA ASP A 648 -4.63 16.37 27.46
C ASP A 648 -5.55 17.09 26.47
N THR A 649 -5.07 18.16 25.81
CA THR A 649 -5.83 18.92 24.86
C THR A 649 -5.95 18.16 23.54
N ALA A 650 -7.17 17.77 23.19
CA ALA A 650 -7.44 17.08 21.94
C ALA A 650 -6.99 17.92 20.74
N GLY A 651 -6.30 17.28 19.79
CA GLY A 651 -5.82 17.90 18.57
C GLY A 651 -4.46 18.58 18.66
N ILE A 652 -3.79 18.52 19.81
CA ILE A 652 -2.39 18.93 19.95
C ILE A 652 -1.52 17.68 20.09
N LYS A 653 -0.45 17.62 19.32
CA LYS A 653 0.40 16.43 19.29
C LYS A 653 1.49 16.51 20.35
N ASP A 654 1.56 15.48 21.18
CA ASP A 654 2.69 15.25 22.09
C ASP A 654 3.99 15.07 21.33
N TYR A 655 5.12 15.39 21.98
CA TYR A 655 6.43 15.14 21.40
C TYR A 655 7.47 14.80 22.46
N LYS A 656 8.52 14.12 22.01
CA LYS A 656 9.80 14.00 22.72
C LYS A 656 10.85 14.80 21.97
N TYR A 657 11.84 15.31 22.72
CA TYR A 657 12.96 16.00 22.08
C TYR A 657 14.31 15.57 22.66
N TYR A 658 15.32 15.73 21.83
CA TYR A 658 16.71 15.47 22.12
C TYR A 658 17.51 16.62 21.56
N ALA A 659 18.28 17.26 22.44
CA ALA A 659 19.09 18.39 22.05
C ALA A 659 20.54 18.20 22.50
N TYR A 660 21.45 18.79 21.76
CA TYR A 660 22.85 18.91 22.10
C TYR A 660 23.40 20.23 21.57
N GLY A 661 24.43 20.70 22.22
CA GLY A 661 25.01 21.99 21.84
C GLY A 661 26.25 22.36 22.60
N VAL A 662 26.62 23.62 22.41
CA VAL A 662 27.76 24.26 23.04
C VAL A 662 27.31 25.61 23.58
N ALA A 663 27.72 25.90 24.83
CA ALA A 663 27.51 27.18 25.48
C ALA A 663 28.86 27.77 25.89
N TYR A 664 28.98 29.07 25.80
CA TYR A 664 30.16 29.84 26.16
C TYR A 664 29.78 31.07 26.96
N VAL A 665 30.53 31.35 28.04
CA VAL A 665 30.39 32.54 28.86
C VAL A 665 31.75 33.17 29.11
N HIS A 666 31.81 34.48 28.90
CA HIS A 666 32.98 35.32 29.27
C HIS A 666 32.59 36.22 30.42
N GLU A 667 33.40 36.19 31.47
CA GLU A 667 33.28 37.08 32.64
C GLU A 667 34.65 37.40 33.27
N ASN A 668 34.72 38.54 34.01
CA ASN A 668 35.89 38.93 34.76
C ASN A 668 35.47 39.44 36.15
N GLU A 669 36.44 39.85 36.97
CA GLU A 669 36.21 40.33 38.31
C GLU A 669 35.44 41.66 38.31
N ASP A 670 35.62 42.52 37.31
CA ASP A 670 34.94 43.80 37.19
C ASP A 670 33.40 43.63 37.12
N ILE A 671 32.92 42.54 36.56
CA ILE A 671 31.48 42.19 36.50
C ILE A 671 30.94 42.00 37.92
N LYS A 672 31.67 41.31 38.78
CA LYS A 672 31.28 41.05 40.18
C LYS A 672 31.29 42.30 41.03
N LEU A 673 32.16 43.22 40.71
CA LEU A 673 32.23 44.52 41.33
C LEU A 673 31.22 45.54 40.79
N GLY A 674 30.39 45.17 39.85
CA GLY A 674 29.42 46.02 39.19
C GLY A 674 30.02 47.02 38.17
N LYS A 675 31.29 46.85 37.82
CA LYS A 675 32.06 47.77 36.98
C LYS A 675 32.11 47.30 35.49
N GLY A 676 31.92 46.00 35.23
CA GLY A 676 32.01 45.43 33.89
C GLY A 676 30.69 44.78 33.39
N VAL A 677 30.73 44.35 32.14
CA VAL A 677 29.64 43.61 31.48
C VAL A 677 30.21 42.29 30.95
N GLY A 678 29.57 41.18 31.29
CA GLY A 678 29.88 39.88 30.73
C GLY A 678 29.03 39.60 29.47
N TRP A 679 29.45 38.64 28.70
CA TRP A 679 28.69 38.20 27.53
C TRP A 679 28.73 36.69 27.42
N TYR A 680 27.74 36.16 26.70
CA TYR A 680 27.58 34.72 26.47
C TYR A 680 27.03 34.44 25.08
N THR A 681 27.37 33.30 24.56
CA THR A 681 26.84 32.81 23.28
C THR A 681 26.75 31.31 23.30
N GLY A 682 25.89 30.78 22.48
CA GLY A 682 25.74 29.33 22.34
C GLY A 682 24.93 28.94 21.10
N ILE A 683 25.05 27.68 20.79
CA ILE A 683 24.31 27.06 19.70
C ILE A 683 23.76 25.71 20.18
N VAL A 684 22.53 25.44 19.85
CA VAL A 684 21.82 24.20 20.17
C VAL A 684 21.14 23.62 18.94
N HIS A 685 21.33 22.33 18.74
CA HIS A 685 20.55 21.54 17.79
C HIS A 685 19.54 20.70 18.56
N ASN A 686 18.27 20.89 18.29
CA ASN A 686 17.17 20.17 18.94
C ASN A 686 16.36 19.39 17.92
N THR A 687 16.08 18.12 18.21
CA THR A 687 15.26 17.24 17.39
C THR A 687 14.00 16.86 18.13
N PHE A 688 12.85 17.28 17.62
CA PHE A 688 11.54 16.91 18.11
C PHE A 688 11.01 15.71 17.33
N LYS A 689 10.52 14.70 18.05
CA LYS A 689 9.84 13.52 17.52
C LYS A 689 8.42 13.53 18.04
N PHE A 690 7.48 13.79 17.16
CA PHE A 690 6.05 13.81 17.50
C PHE A 690 5.54 12.39 17.77
N LYS A 691 4.59 12.29 18.70
CA LYS A 691 3.87 11.05 19.02
C LYS A 691 2.59 10.92 18.19
N ASP A 692 2.59 11.47 17.00
CA ASP A 692 1.54 11.30 16.01
C ASP A 692 1.69 9.95 15.26
N ILE A 693 0.64 9.53 14.59
CA ILE A 693 0.62 8.26 13.84
C ILE A 693 1.71 8.25 12.77
N GLY A 694 1.90 9.37 12.08
CA GLY A 694 2.90 9.52 11.02
C GLY A 694 4.34 9.58 11.54
N ARG A 695 4.55 9.78 12.85
CA ARG A 695 5.86 10.02 13.46
C ARG A 695 6.58 11.20 12.80
N SER A 696 5.90 12.34 12.79
CA SER A 696 6.45 13.61 12.31
C SER A 696 7.71 14.01 13.08
N LYS A 697 8.56 14.81 12.46
CA LYS A 697 9.86 15.16 13.01
C LYS A 697 10.20 16.63 12.70
N GLU A 698 10.77 17.31 13.67
CA GLU A 698 11.29 18.65 13.46
C GLU A 698 12.74 18.74 13.99
N GLN A 699 13.55 19.50 13.29
CA GLN A 699 14.91 19.81 13.66
C GLN A 699 15.06 21.33 13.76
N MET A 700 15.52 21.80 14.90
CA MET A 700 15.79 23.22 15.15
C MET A 700 17.28 23.42 15.45
N LEU A 701 17.90 24.34 14.75
CA LEU A 701 19.22 24.85 15.05
C LEU A 701 19.08 26.28 15.52
N GLN A 702 19.41 26.57 16.77
CA GLN A 702 19.23 27.90 17.35
C GLN A 702 20.54 28.40 17.94
N ALA A 703 20.86 29.63 17.62
CA ALA A 703 21.98 30.35 18.20
C ALA A 703 21.47 31.50 19.09
N LYS A 704 22.14 31.79 20.16
CA LYS A 704 21.84 32.82 21.14
C LYS A 704 23.09 33.62 21.49
N LEU A 705 22.91 34.95 21.62
CA LEU A 705 23.97 35.88 22.07
C LEU A 705 23.37 36.78 23.14
N GLY A 706 24.05 36.94 24.24
CA GLY A 706 23.58 37.81 25.31
C GLY A 706 24.70 38.52 26.05
N VAL A 707 24.30 39.52 26.86
CA VAL A 707 25.13 40.26 27.74
C VAL A 707 24.52 40.30 29.13
N PHE A 708 25.34 40.37 30.15
CA PHE A 708 24.85 40.46 31.51
C PHE A 708 25.71 41.38 32.38
N LYS A 709 25.06 41.94 33.39
CA LYS A 709 25.71 42.75 34.44
C LYS A 709 25.29 42.27 35.81
N SER A 710 26.25 42.20 36.74
CA SER A 710 26.03 41.88 38.13
C SER A 710 26.16 43.13 38.95
N ILE A 711 25.20 43.45 39.80
CA ILE A 711 25.13 44.66 40.60
C ILE A 711 25.08 44.23 42.08
N PRO A 712 26.22 44.35 42.80
CA PRO A 712 26.24 44.04 44.23
C PRO A 712 25.59 45.16 45.05
N PHE A 713 24.81 44.80 46.08
CA PHE A 713 24.16 45.74 46.99
C PHE A 713 24.89 45.85 48.34
N ASP A 714 25.83 44.93 48.63
CA ASP A 714 26.62 44.94 49.87
C ASP A 714 28.10 44.73 49.61
N TYR A 715 28.95 45.09 50.60
CA TYR A 715 30.41 45.02 50.50
C TYR A 715 30.93 43.60 50.28
N ASN A 716 30.19 42.61 50.72
CA ASN A 716 30.58 41.19 50.60
C ASN A 716 30.06 40.53 49.33
N ASN A 717 29.40 41.28 48.46
CA ASN A 717 28.69 40.73 47.26
C ASN A 717 27.73 39.57 47.58
N SER A 718 27.24 39.56 48.85
CA SER A 718 26.33 38.52 49.27
C SER A 718 24.90 38.72 48.79
N LEU A 719 24.46 39.98 48.61
CA LEU A 719 23.23 40.35 47.95
C LEU A 719 23.55 40.93 46.59
N ASN A 720 23.04 40.27 45.55
CA ASN A 720 23.40 40.57 44.19
C ASN A 720 22.18 40.61 43.26
N TRP A 721 22.17 41.61 42.37
CA TRP A 721 21.22 41.66 41.27
C TRP A 721 21.96 41.44 39.96
N ILE A 722 21.50 40.39 39.19
CA ILE A 722 22.02 40.10 37.87
C ILE A 722 20.93 40.43 36.86
N ILE A 723 21.25 41.32 35.92
CA ILE A 723 20.41 41.63 34.75
C ILE A 723 21.09 41.10 33.50
N SER A 724 20.36 40.41 32.65
CA SER A 724 20.83 39.91 31.34
C SER A 724 19.83 40.24 30.23
N GLY A 725 20.37 40.51 29.08
CA GLY A 725 19.63 40.71 27.85
C GLY A 725 20.23 39.86 26.73
N GLU A 726 19.39 39.29 25.90
CA GLU A 726 19.78 38.32 24.87
C GLU A 726 18.93 38.44 23.61
N VAL A 727 19.53 37.99 22.51
CA VAL A 727 18.84 37.79 21.25
C VAL A 727 19.11 36.38 20.76
N PHE A 728 18.15 35.79 20.07
CA PHE A 728 18.32 34.50 19.43
C PHE A 728 17.78 34.46 18.01
N ALA A 729 18.33 33.55 17.22
CA ALA A 729 17.87 33.23 15.89
C ALA A 729 17.95 31.73 15.65
N GLY A 730 16.96 31.19 14.99
CA GLY A 730 16.85 29.75 14.71
C GLY A 730 16.53 29.43 13.28
N TYR A 731 17.04 28.33 12.78
CA TYR A 731 16.71 27.72 11.50
C TYR A 731 16.05 26.36 11.75
N ASN A 732 14.84 26.18 11.25
CA ASN A 732 13.98 25.08 11.58
C ASN A 732 13.54 24.32 10.33
N LYS A 733 13.55 22.99 10.43
CA LYS A 733 13.07 22.08 9.37
C LYS A 733 12.05 21.15 9.98
N ILE A 734 10.84 21.10 9.42
CA ILE A 734 9.81 20.15 9.82
C ILE A 734 9.45 19.21 8.68
N HIS A 735 9.31 17.95 9.02
CA HIS A 735 8.78 16.90 8.16
C HIS A 735 7.49 16.39 8.80
N ARG A 736 6.39 16.95 8.35
CA ARG A 736 5.05 16.55 8.76
C ARG A 736 4.67 15.26 8.02
N ARG A 737 4.17 14.28 8.75
CA ARG A 737 3.70 13.00 8.22
C ARG A 737 2.33 12.74 8.80
N PHE A 738 1.38 12.34 7.96
CA PHE A 738 -0.01 12.19 8.36
C PHE A 738 -0.64 10.99 7.69
N LEU A 739 -1.51 10.31 8.42
CA LEU A 739 -2.21 9.12 7.96
C LEU A 739 -3.47 9.53 7.20
N VAL A 740 -3.65 8.97 6.01
CA VAL A 740 -4.93 9.02 5.28
C VAL A 740 -5.35 7.59 5.01
N VAL A 741 -6.38 7.14 5.69
CA VAL A 741 -6.91 5.77 5.69
C VAL A 741 -5.87 4.74 6.15
N ASP A 742 -5.03 4.26 5.27
CA ASP A 742 -4.03 3.20 5.49
C ASP A 742 -2.61 3.59 5.01
N GLU A 743 -2.42 4.82 4.54
CA GLU A 743 -1.15 5.28 3.99
C GLU A 743 -0.65 6.56 4.66
N ILE A 744 0.66 6.64 4.87
CA ILE A 744 1.32 7.84 5.39
C ILE A 744 1.76 8.73 4.24
N PHE A 745 1.19 9.93 4.20
CA PHE A 745 1.59 11.03 3.34
C PHE A 745 2.46 12.01 4.09
N ASN A 746 3.08 12.94 3.39
CA ASN A 746 4.02 13.85 4.01
C ASN A 746 4.03 15.25 3.39
N ALA A 747 4.55 16.22 4.15
CA ALA A 747 4.89 17.55 3.67
C ALA A 747 6.10 18.08 4.43
N LYS A 748 6.90 18.91 3.80
CA LYS A 748 8.16 19.44 4.35
C LYS A 748 8.20 20.94 4.25
N SER A 749 8.69 21.59 5.32
CA SER A 749 8.93 23.02 5.32
C SER A 749 10.22 23.39 6.04
N LYS A 750 10.67 24.62 5.76
CA LYS A 750 11.78 25.28 6.44
C LYS A 750 11.32 26.67 6.83
N TYR A 751 11.70 27.12 8.02
CA TYR A 751 11.34 28.46 8.51
C TYR A 751 12.37 28.93 9.51
N TYR A 752 12.29 30.23 9.84
CA TYR A 752 13.18 30.86 10.80
C TYR A 752 12.40 31.30 12.04
N SER A 753 13.08 31.36 13.15
CA SER A 753 12.61 31.92 14.41
C SER A 753 13.63 32.93 14.93
N TYR A 754 13.17 33.92 15.63
CA TYR A 754 14.03 34.93 16.23
C TYR A 754 13.32 35.58 17.42
N GLY A 755 14.08 36.13 18.33
CA GLY A 755 13.51 36.75 19.51
C GLY A 755 14.56 37.44 20.37
N LEU A 756 14.06 37.98 21.46
CA LEU A 756 14.86 38.66 22.47
C LEU A 756 14.33 38.30 23.86
N GLY A 757 15.24 38.31 24.85
CA GLY A 757 14.88 37.99 26.20
C GLY A 757 15.61 38.92 27.20
N ILE A 758 14.99 39.10 28.35
CA ILE A 758 15.54 39.81 29.48
C ILE A 758 15.32 38.96 30.74
N ARG A 759 16.33 38.72 31.54
CA ARG A 759 16.23 38.04 32.82
C ARG A 759 16.79 38.93 33.91
N ASN A 760 16.03 39.04 35.01
CA ASN A 760 16.42 39.69 36.24
C ASN A 760 16.47 38.63 37.35
N GLU A 761 17.55 38.58 38.12
CA GLU A 761 17.73 37.66 39.24
C GLU A 761 18.28 38.43 40.41
N VAL A 762 17.66 38.30 41.58
CA VAL A 762 18.17 38.78 42.85
C VAL A 762 18.47 37.58 43.72
N SER A 763 19.69 37.48 44.23
CA SER A 763 20.13 36.38 45.06
C SER A 763 20.84 36.89 46.32
N LYS A 764 20.73 36.11 47.44
CA LYS A 764 21.45 36.37 48.69
C LYS A 764 22.23 35.11 49.07
N SER A 765 23.54 35.26 49.26
CA SER A 765 24.40 34.16 49.70
C SER A 765 24.60 34.22 51.20
N PHE A 766 24.25 33.14 51.92
CA PHE A 766 24.45 32.93 53.31
C PHE A 766 25.53 31.87 53.53
N ARG A 767 26.60 32.23 54.27
CA ARG A 767 27.65 31.28 54.65
C ARG A 767 27.16 30.50 55.87
N LEU A 768 27.00 29.18 55.75
CA LEU A 768 26.59 28.30 56.84
C LEU A 768 27.75 27.73 57.59
N SER A 769 28.88 27.46 56.95
CA SER A 769 30.14 27.02 57.54
C SER A 769 31.30 27.42 56.60
N GLU A 770 32.54 26.97 56.94
CA GLU A 770 33.69 27.24 56.07
C GLU A 770 33.50 26.70 54.64
N ASP A 771 32.92 25.53 54.52
CA ASP A 771 32.75 24.84 53.24
C ASP A 771 31.35 24.96 52.64
N PHE A 772 30.29 25.33 53.44
CA PHE A 772 28.93 25.35 53.01
C PHE A 772 28.32 26.75 52.88
N SER A 773 27.66 27.02 51.82
CA SER A 773 26.84 28.21 51.57
C SER A 773 25.47 27.86 51.08
N PHE A 774 24.50 28.68 51.47
CA PHE A 774 23.09 28.60 50.99
C PHE A 774 22.73 29.89 50.24
N LYS A 775 22.25 29.73 49.00
CA LYS A 775 21.95 30.85 48.10
C LYS A 775 20.50 30.78 47.62
N PRO A 776 19.54 31.40 48.32
CA PRO A 776 18.22 31.63 47.79
C PRO A 776 18.26 32.72 46.73
N TYR A 777 17.34 32.62 45.75
CA TYR A 777 17.17 33.61 44.71
C TYR A 777 15.71 33.69 44.23
N VAL A 778 15.39 34.84 43.62
CA VAL A 778 14.18 35.04 42.86
C VAL A 778 14.56 35.59 41.48
N ALA A 779 13.88 35.14 40.45
CA ALA A 779 14.14 35.60 39.10
C ALA A 779 12.88 35.82 38.31
N LEU A 780 12.95 36.72 37.34
CA LEU A 780 11.90 36.94 36.37
C LEU A 780 12.53 36.99 34.97
N LYS A 781 12.12 36.07 34.08
CA LYS A 781 12.48 36.06 32.66
C LYS A 781 11.29 36.55 31.85
N LEU A 782 11.54 37.47 30.97
CA LEU A 782 10.64 37.94 29.92
C LEU A 782 11.29 37.64 28.57
N GLU A 783 10.59 36.96 27.71
CA GLU A 783 11.06 36.62 26.37
C GLU A 783 9.98 36.87 25.34
N TYR A 784 10.35 37.52 24.25
CA TYR A 784 9.54 37.66 23.05
C TYR A 784 10.18 36.86 21.93
N GLY A 785 9.40 36.01 21.27
CA GLY A 785 9.83 35.26 20.11
C GLY A 785 8.83 35.30 18.99
N ARG A 786 9.33 35.17 17.77
CA ARG A 786 8.53 35.23 16.56
C ARG A 786 8.99 34.21 15.53
N THR A 787 8.04 33.64 14.79
CA THR A 787 8.31 32.79 13.63
C THR A 787 8.13 33.60 12.34
N THR A 788 8.91 33.27 11.33
CA THR A 788 8.57 33.65 9.95
C THR A 788 7.37 32.84 9.48
N LYS A 789 6.77 33.25 8.39
CA LYS A 789 5.76 32.47 7.69
C LYS A 789 6.30 31.09 7.32
N ILE A 790 5.54 30.04 7.63
CA ILE A 790 5.90 28.66 7.32
C ILE A 790 5.15 28.24 6.06
N LYS A 791 5.87 27.80 5.04
CA LYS A 791 5.25 27.31 3.80
C LYS A 791 5.84 25.95 3.44
N GLU A 792 4.99 24.97 3.38
CA GLU A 792 5.37 23.63 2.93
C GLU A 792 5.63 23.65 1.42
N LYS A 793 6.79 23.14 1.00
CA LYS A 793 7.23 23.18 -0.40
C LYS A 793 7.13 21.82 -1.08
N ASN A 794 7.40 20.75 -0.35
CA ASN A 794 7.41 19.38 -0.86
C ASN A 794 6.40 18.54 -0.10
N GLY A 795 5.67 17.68 -0.81
CA GLY A 795 4.72 16.75 -0.24
C GLY A 795 3.29 16.94 -0.75
N GLU A 796 2.38 16.20 -0.16
CA GLU A 796 0.97 16.15 -0.50
C GLU A 796 0.14 17.02 0.48
N VAL A 797 -0.90 17.69 -0.01
CA VAL A 797 -1.75 18.60 0.79
C VAL A 797 -0.92 19.55 1.65
N ARG A 798 -0.22 20.44 0.98
CA ARG A 798 0.72 21.36 1.59
C ARG A 798 0.01 22.50 2.30
N LEU A 799 0.53 22.90 3.44
CA LEU A 799 0.01 23.97 4.27
C LEU A 799 0.95 25.18 4.31
N GLU A 800 0.35 26.31 4.56
CA GLU A 800 1.01 27.54 4.90
C GLU A 800 0.53 27.99 6.28
N VAL A 801 1.47 28.32 7.18
CA VAL A 801 1.17 28.80 8.53
C VAL A 801 1.59 30.25 8.63
N LYS A 802 0.67 31.09 9.10
CA LYS A 802 0.92 32.53 9.25
C LYS A 802 2.01 32.76 10.28
N GLN A 803 2.83 33.77 10.04
CA GLN A 803 3.78 34.21 11.06
C GLN A 803 3.05 34.54 12.36
N ASN A 804 3.65 34.13 13.47
CA ASN A 804 3.06 34.37 14.80
C ASN A 804 4.16 34.56 15.84
N ASP A 805 3.80 35.17 16.95
CA ASP A 805 4.72 35.46 18.05
C ASP A 805 4.25 34.80 19.36
N TYR A 806 5.14 34.84 20.34
CA TYR A 806 4.85 34.50 21.71
C TYR A 806 5.51 35.45 22.68
N ILE A 807 4.97 35.56 23.86
CA ILE A 807 5.54 36.23 25.01
C ILE A 807 5.58 35.25 26.16
N SER A 808 6.79 34.95 26.62
CA SER A 808 7.03 34.13 27.82
C SER A 808 7.28 35.04 29.02
N THR A 809 6.64 34.74 30.13
CA THR A 809 6.82 35.43 31.41
C THR A 809 6.99 34.36 32.49
N LYS A 810 8.24 34.16 32.92
CA LYS A 810 8.60 33.12 33.87
C LYS A 810 9.14 33.70 35.18
N PRO A 811 8.32 33.85 36.21
CA PRO A 811 8.80 33.99 37.58
C PRO A 811 9.40 32.67 38.07
N GLU A 812 10.50 32.76 38.74
CA GLU A 812 11.23 31.63 39.30
C GLU A 812 11.65 31.95 40.74
N ILE A 813 11.50 30.98 41.63
CA ILE A 813 12.06 31.02 42.99
C ILE A 813 12.88 29.77 43.19
N GLY A 814 14.09 29.92 43.72
CA GLY A 814 15.00 28.80 43.91
C GLY A 814 15.98 29.01 45.03
N ALA A 815 16.69 27.93 45.34
CA ALA A 815 17.78 27.94 46.27
C ALA A 815 18.88 26.96 45.83
N GLU A 816 20.10 27.31 46.13
CA GLU A 816 21.25 26.50 45.82
C GLU A 816 22.04 26.25 47.11
N LEU A 817 22.33 24.99 47.41
CA LEU A 817 23.26 24.57 48.47
C LEU A 817 24.61 24.29 47.85
N ILE A 818 25.64 25.03 48.29
CA ILE A 818 26.95 25.02 47.67
C ILE A 818 27.94 24.48 48.70
N PHE A 819 28.64 23.41 48.32
CA PHE A 819 29.81 22.89 49.04
C PHE A 819 31.04 23.28 48.25
N LYS A 820 32.02 23.89 48.94
CA LYS A 820 33.30 24.34 48.37
C LYS A 820 34.44 23.98 49.31
N HIS A 821 35.34 23.13 48.81
CA HIS A 821 36.50 22.69 49.58
C HIS A 821 37.80 22.90 48.80
N TYR A 822 38.82 23.34 49.45
CA TYR A 822 40.13 23.64 48.89
C TYR A 822 41.15 22.54 49.20
N PHE A 823 41.83 22.03 48.16
CA PHE A 823 42.92 21.08 48.22
C PHE A 823 44.20 21.75 47.71
N GLY A 824 44.85 22.50 48.52
CA GLY A 824 46.00 23.32 48.11
C GLY A 824 45.57 24.38 47.09
N MET A 825 46.10 24.32 45.85
CA MET A 825 45.75 25.25 44.77
C MET A 825 44.53 24.79 43.95
N LYS A 826 43.89 23.70 44.35
CA LYS A 826 42.67 23.17 43.68
C LYS A 826 41.45 23.43 44.54
N ALA A 827 40.30 23.69 43.90
CA ALA A 827 39.03 23.82 44.59
C ALA A 827 38.01 22.83 43.98
N LEU A 828 37.37 22.04 44.84
CA LEU A 828 36.20 21.26 44.48
C LEU A 828 34.98 22.07 44.90
N ARG A 829 34.11 22.29 43.95
CA ARG A 829 32.77 22.88 44.21
C ARG A 829 31.69 21.92 43.77
N THR A 830 30.76 21.63 44.65
CA THR A 830 29.57 20.87 44.37
C THR A 830 28.39 21.73 44.76
N SER A 831 27.38 21.85 43.89
CA SER A 831 26.16 22.56 44.18
C SER A 831 24.93 21.73 43.85
N LEU A 832 23.93 21.79 44.74
CA LEU A 832 22.63 21.23 44.56
C LEU A 832 21.63 22.37 44.51
N GLY A 833 21.02 22.58 43.36
CA GLY A 833 19.99 23.60 43.12
C GLY A 833 18.61 23.00 43.09
N VAL A 834 17.62 23.68 43.67
CA VAL A 834 16.21 23.39 43.54
C VAL A 834 15.48 24.69 43.23
N ALA A 835 14.65 24.70 42.17
CA ALA A 835 13.89 25.86 41.78
C ALA A 835 12.47 25.49 41.38
N TYR A 836 11.55 26.44 41.54
CA TYR A 836 10.22 26.38 41.06
C TYR A 836 9.97 27.55 40.13
N GLU A 837 9.48 27.26 38.91
CA GLU A 837 9.11 28.27 37.93
C GLU A 837 7.71 28.02 37.38
N ASN A 838 7.09 29.07 36.85
CA ASN A 838 5.80 28.96 36.17
C ASN A 838 5.78 29.84 34.91
N GLU A 839 5.08 29.40 33.86
CA GLU A 839 4.85 30.18 32.63
C GLU A 839 3.54 30.93 32.75
N LEU A 840 3.60 32.26 32.82
CA LEU A 840 2.43 33.14 32.92
C LEU A 840 2.12 33.85 31.59
N GLY A 841 2.94 33.67 30.57
CA GLY A 841 2.82 34.29 29.27
C GLY A 841 1.94 33.50 28.31
N ARG A 842 2.01 33.91 27.07
CA ARG A 842 1.29 33.29 25.95
C ARG A 842 2.29 32.53 25.06
N VAL A 843 2.54 31.30 25.38
CA VAL A 843 3.45 30.41 24.65
C VAL A 843 2.69 29.21 24.09
N ALA A 844 2.30 28.27 24.94
CA ALA A 844 1.58 27.06 24.52
C ALA A 844 0.18 27.36 23.99
N ASN A 845 -0.49 28.39 24.49
CA ASN A 845 -1.81 28.85 24.10
C ASN A 845 -1.80 29.85 22.92
N ALA A 846 -0.68 30.09 22.27
CA ALA A 846 -0.60 30.89 21.05
C ALA A 846 -1.34 30.17 19.91
N LYS A 847 -2.37 30.83 19.38
CA LYS A 847 -3.17 30.25 18.28
C LYS A 847 -2.52 30.55 16.94
N ASN A 848 -2.19 29.49 16.22
CA ASN A 848 -1.65 29.62 14.87
C ASN A 848 -2.76 29.50 13.83
N LYS A 849 -2.59 30.18 12.70
CA LYS A 849 -3.48 30.12 11.55
C LYS A 849 -2.79 29.44 10.38
N ALA A 850 -3.48 28.49 9.75
CA ALA A 850 -3.01 27.78 8.58
C ALA A 850 -3.96 27.90 7.40
N ARG A 851 -3.47 27.63 6.20
CA ARG A 851 -4.28 27.48 4.98
C ARG A 851 -3.64 26.46 4.06
N VAL A 852 -4.44 25.91 3.15
CA VAL A 852 -3.94 25.02 2.11
C VAL A 852 -3.24 25.83 1.03
N VAL A 853 -2.02 25.45 0.69
CA VAL A 853 -1.19 26.16 -0.29
C VAL A 853 -1.67 25.93 -1.72
N TYR A 854 -1.46 26.91 -2.58
CA TYR A 854 -1.88 26.90 -3.99
C TYR A 854 -3.40 26.79 -4.17
N THR A 855 -4.13 27.41 -3.27
CA THR A 855 -5.58 27.58 -3.32
C THR A 855 -5.95 29.02 -2.98
N SER A 856 -7.18 29.41 -3.26
CA SER A 856 -7.75 30.69 -2.83
C SER A 856 -8.46 30.60 -1.48
N ALA A 857 -8.38 29.45 -0.79
CA ALA A 857 -9.02 29.25 0.51
C ALA A 857 -8.45 30.19 1.58
N ASP A 858 -9.32 30.65 2.47
CA ASP A 858 -8.93 31.50 3.58
C ASP A 858 -8.21 30.74 4.70
N TRP A 859 -7.68 31.53 5.64
CA TRP A 859 -7.02 31.00 6.81
C TRP A 859 -8.01 30.33 7.77
N TYR A 860 -7.61 29.24 8.40
CA TYR A 860 -8.31 28.59 9.51
C TYR A 860 -7.44 28.55 10.75
N ASP A 861 -8.09 28.51 11.91
CA ASP A 861 -7.39 28.43 13.19
C ASP A 861 -6.99 26.99 13.50
N LEU A 862 -5.73 26.78 13.84
CA LEU A 862 -5.28 25.54 14.47
C LEU A 862 -5.74 25.55 15.94
N ARG A 863 -6.05 24.36 16.46
CA ARG A 863 -6.39 24.25 17.89
C ARG A 863 -5.22 24.69 18.74
N GLY A 864 -5.44 25.64 19.65
CA GLY A 864 -4.46 26.08 20.62
C GLY A 864 -4.57 25.25 21.91
N GLU A 865 -3.46 25.14 22.61
CA GLU A 865 -3.42 24.55 23.94
C GLU A 865 -4.33 25.33 24.90
N LYS A 866 -4.94 24.64 25.85
CA LYS A 866 -5.52 25.30 27.01
C LYS A 866 -4.41 25.96 27.80
N GLU A 867 -4.74 27.02 28.53
CA GLU A 867 -3.79 27.69 29.37
C GLU A 867 -3.20 26.68 30.37
N ASP A 868 -1.91 26.37 30.21
CA ASP A 868 -1.21 25.46 31.10
C ASP A 868 -0.38 26.26 32.11
N ARG A 869 -0.85 26.33 33.33
CA ARG A 869 -0.18 26.99 34.45
C ARG A 869 0.45 26.01 35.44
N LYS A 870 0.69 24.80 35.03
CA LYS A 870 1.42 23.82 35.87
C LYS A 870 2.82 24.30 36.10
N GLY A 871 3.21 24.38 37.36
CA GLY A 871 4.56 24.74 37.77
C GLY A 871 5.58 23.67 37.39
N ASN A 872 6.82 24.10 37.28
CA ASN A 872 7.97 23.24 36.97
C ASN A 872 8.94 23.27 38.13
N VAL A 873 9.27 22.11 38.69
CA VAL A 873 10.33 21.95 39.69
C VAL A 873 11.58 21.49 38.95
N LYS A 874 12.66 22.24 39.11
CA LYS A 874 13.99 21.94 38.58
C LYS A 874 14.91 21.49 39.70
N VAL A 875 15.67 20.43 39.48
CA VAL A 875 16.70 19.94 40.41
C VAL A 875 18.00 19.78 39.63
N ASP A 876 19.05 20.42 40.09
CA ASP A 876 20.33 20.44 39.38
C ASP A 876 21.49 20.12 40.32
N LEU A 877 22.33 19.19 39.91
CA LEU A 877 23.60 18.86 40.58
C LEU A 877 24.74 19.29 39.65
N ASN A 878 25.62 20.13 40.17
CA ASN A 878 26.79 20.61 39.44
C ASN A 878 28.05 20.31 40.28
N VAL A 879 29.05 19.71 39.63
CA VAL A 879 30.35 19.40 40.23
C VAL A 879 31.43 20.04 39.38
N ARG A 880 32.32 20.77 40.07
CA ARG A 880 33.41 21.50 39.42
C ARG A 880 34.70 21.28 40.15
N LEU A 881 35.77 21.04 39.42
CA LEU A 881 37.14 20.96 39.93
C LEU A 881 37.98 22.01 39.23
N ASP A 882 38.54 22.92 40.00
CA ASP A 882 39.29 24.06 39.48
C ASP A 882 40.70 24.10 40.05
N ASN A 883 41.62 24.64 39.26
CA ASN A 883 42.91 25.16 39.73
C ASN A 883 43.00 26.66 39.33
N THR A 884 44.16 27.27 39.49
CA THR A 884 44.40 28.69 39.21
C THR A 884 44.23 29.07 37.73
N ARG A 885 44.26 28.13 36.81
CA ARG A 885 44.21 28.39 35.35
C ARG A 885 43.08 27.64 34.63
N VAL A 886 42.84 26.41 35.03
CA VAL A 886 41.88 25.53 34.34
C VAL A 886 40.90 24.95 35.33
N GLY A 887 39.66 24.87 34.93
CA GLY A 887 38.59 24.18 35.65
C GLY A 887 37.79 23.26 34.73
N VAL A 888 37.34 22.15 35.30
CA VAL A 888 36.46 21.19 34.63
C VAL A 888 35.16 21.12 35.41
N THR A 889 34.01 21.10 34.71
CA THR A 889 32.69 20.97 35.29
C THR A 889 31.88 19.85 34.65
N ALA A 890 31.08 19.19 35.47
CA ALA A 890 30.08 18.25 35.02
C ALA A 890 28.74 18.56 35.73
N ASN A 891 27.65 18.46 35.05
CA ASN A 891 26.36 18.65 35.67
C ASN A 891 25.32 17.62 35.19
N VAL A 892 24.31 17.44 36.03
CA VAL A 892 23.10 16.68 35.76
C VAL A 892 21.92 17.46 36.32
N GLY A 893 20.83 17.56 35.53
CA GLY A 893 19.61 18.25 35.95
C GLY A 893 18.36 17.53 35.50
N TYR A 894 17.29 17.73 36.25
CA TYR A 894 15.97 17.17 35.97
C TYR A 894 14.87 18.20 36.20
N ASP A 895 13.87 18.22 35.30
CA ASP A 895 12.67 19.04 35.38
C ASP A 895 11.42 18.18 35.45
N THR A 896 10.49 18.52 36.32
CA THR A 896 9.25 17.76 36.49
C THR A 896 8.24 17.99 35.36
N LYS A 897 8.11 19.19 34.83
CA LYS A 897 7.07 19.53 33.82
C LYS A 897 7.26 18.82 32.47
N GLY A 898 8.46 18.81 31.97
CA GLY A 898 8.82 18.17 30.70
C GLY A 898 9.57 16.85 30.87
N GLN A 899 9.75 16.37 32.09
CA GLN A 899 10.61 15.22 32.40
C GLN A 899 12.00 15.36 31.72
N ASN A 900 12.49 16.59 31.69
CA ASN A 900 13.77 16.90 31.06
C ASN A 900 14.92 16.34 31.88
N LEU A 901 15.78 15.58 31.22
CA LEU A 901 17.06 15.17 31.77
C LEU A 901 18.17 15.89 31.00
N ARG A 902 18.98 16.65 31.74
CA ARG A 902 20.10 17.43 31.20
C ARG A 902 21.42 16.89 31.74
N GLY A 903 22.46 17.02 30.93
CA GLY A 903 23.82 16.73 31.36
C GLY A 903 24.81 17.41 30.44
N GLY A 904 25.99 17.71 30.98
CA GLY A 904 27.04 18.31 30.18
C GLY A 904 28.40 18.29 30.88
N LEU A 905 29.40 18.50 30.04
CA LEU A 905 30.79 18.66 30.45
C LEU A 905 31.33 20.02 30.00
N GLY A 906 31.97 20.74 30.85
CA GLY A 906 32.50 22.06 30.59
C GLY A 906 33.95 22.21 30.98
N LEU A 907 34.61 23.17 30.33
CA LEU A 907 35.99 23.60 30.58
C LEU A 907 35.98 25.10 30.84
N ARG A 908 36.73 25.51 31.83
CA ARG A 908 37.06 26.90 32.08
C ARG A 908 38.56 27.16 31.91
N VAL A 909 38.89 28.22 31.25
CA VAL A 909 40.26 28.70 31.12
C VAL A 909 40.31 30.15 31.55
N ILE A 910 41.29 30.48 32.38
CA ILE A 910 41.60 31.85 32.86
C ILE A 910 42.91 32.25 32.20
N PHE A 911 42.87 33.38 31.54
CA PHE A 911 44.05 33.94 30.87
C PHE A 911 44.68 35.07 31.69
#